data_a390df5026a95a1854d797e53b4ed6a6
#
_entry.id   a390df5026a95a1854d797e53b4ed6a6
#
_cell.length_a   1.000
_cell.length_b   1.000
_cell.length_c   1.000
_cell.angle_alpha   90.00
_cell.angle_beta   90.00
_cell.angle_gamma   90.00
#
_symmetry.space_group_name_H-M   'P 1'
#
loop_
_entity.id
_entity.type
_entity.pdbx_description
1 polymer ?
#
loop_
_entity_poly.entity_id
_entity_poly.type
_entity_poly.pdbx_seq_one_letter_code
_entity_poly.pdbx_strand_id
1 'polypeptide(L)'
;MAQRKPTENKDKKSKSFKLPKFADVIRSTQFKVALSIFLFFFIGASAAVLYYYNYYARIIDRKLSGEIFKNTAQIYAAPYRIYPGQKVTADDVVVRLQRAGFEPAAKGGSDDGAYEVSQNKITIRPKIGDTLRLEFQKTSLSRIVKPGGEATEAWLPAELVTNLFDETRQKRRIVEFNDLPKNLVNALLAAEDQRFFHHWGIDPVRLAGALVASVRESERVRGTSTITQQLARMFFLNLDRSMKRKMAEACIALILEQRLTKEQILTMYANDIYMGQRGSFSIHGFGEASSAYFGKELDQLTLAEAATLAGIIPAPNGAFSPTRHPDDVKRRRNLILNAMRSMGPISDKDLEEAKKTEVKVAPIKIDATDAPYLVDFIREELLQDFSEEALTSNSLRVYTTLDPVLQKAATEAVEKGLKFADEQLAAQRKRSKNPDNLPKPQAALIALDPHTGEIKAMVGGSDYGASQYNRIIQAFRQPGSIFKPFVYAAAFETAFDGAPLEGAPPATDTAKPDQTTPPAEEAATDPQAAATRSNVITPITTLVDEPTTFVYQGMPKPYEPNNYHQQYRGVVTVRTALQNSLNVPTIKVAERIGYDRVAQFAKRMGLNAKIKGYPSVALGAFEVTPLEMAGAYTAFANEGRRMQPHALLRVTSGDGSTNKAYKFEPQEVMRPELAYLMTYLMEGVINSGTGAGVRARGFKLPAAGKTGTSRDGWFAGYTKDMLAIAWVGFDDNRDLNLEGARSALPIWTEFMLKASQVYPPPDPDSMAFVRPPGIESAKIDTESLLLANPSCENTFEEVFIAGTAPTAYCPLHGLRISQAIEDGMTATGKGIGKVMRGIGKFFGGVFSGDDDKH
;
A
#
# COMPACT_ATOMS: atom_id res chain seq x y z
N MET A 1 40.29 92.67 -20.35
CA MET A 1 41.23 93.40 -19.43
C MET A 1 41.27 92.52 -18.15
N ALA A 2 42.41 91.87 -17.87
CA ALA A 2 42.99 91.59 -16.61
C ALA A 2 44.15 90.62 -16.79
N GLN A 3 45.29 91.01 -16.49
CA GLN A 3 46.60 90.47 -16.70
C GLN A 3 46.80 89.22 -15.83
N ARG A 4 47.32 88.15 -16.43
CA ARG A 4 47.88 86.96 -15.71
C ARG A 4 49.37 87.20 -15.55
N LYS A 5 49.86 87.14 -14.30
CA LYS A 5 51.26 87.08 -13.96
C LYS A 5 51.75 85.60 -14.18
N PRO A 6 52.99 85.32 -14.60
CA PRO A 6 53.58 84.01 -14.75
C PRO A 6 54.03 83.50 -13.42
N THR A 7 53.67 82.22 -13.10
CA THR A 7 54.17 81.51 -11.93
C THR A 7 55.41 80.71 -12.32
N GLU A 8 56.39 80.84 -11.48
CA GLU A 8 57.76 80.22 -11.57
C GLU A 8 57.70 78.69 -11.60
N ASN A 9 58.44 78.17 -12.46
CA ASN A 9 58.76 76.78 -12.68
C ASN A 9 59.79 76.25 -11.69
N LYS A 10 59.33 75.50 -10.59
CA LYS A 10 60.23 74.83 -9.68
C LYS A 10 60.62 73.47 -10.25
N ASP A 11 61.90 73.30 -10.64
CA ASP A 11 62.57 72.06 -11.01
C ASP A 11 62.26 70.93 -10.01
N LYS A 12 61.51 69.90 -10.45
CA LYS A 12 61.45 68.60 -9.76
C LYS A 12 62.66 67.79 -10.13
N LYS A 13 63.61 67.78 -9.22
CA LYS A 13 64.73 66.81 -9.29
C LYS A 13 64.15 65.39 -9.32
N SER A 14 64.32 64.63 -10.41
CA SER A 14 64.03 63.20 -10.53
C SER A 14 64.93 62.43 -9.59
N LYS A 15 64.38 61.90 -8.43
CA LYS A 15 65.12 60.90 -7.64
C LYS A 15 65.14 59.62 -8.43
N SER A 16 66.25 59.24 -9.00
CA SER A 16 66.52 57.92 -9.54
C SER A 16 66.38 56.92 -8.43
N PHE A 17 65.31 56.06 -8.53
CA PHE A 17 65.06 54.96 -7.61
C PHE A 17 66.13 53.88 -7.93
N LYS A 18 67.23 53.87 -7.23
CA LYS A 18 68.21 52.80 -7.28
C LYS A 18 67.61 51.62 -6.51
N LEU A 19 67.20 50.53 -7.19
CA LEU A 19 66.84 49.27 -6.55
C LEU A 19 68.01 48.82 -5.67
N PRO A 20 67.74 48.57 -4.39
CA PRO A 20 68.81 48.06 -3.50
C PRO A 20 69.33 46.74 -4.02
N LYS A 21 70.66 46.51 -3.89
CA LYS A 21 71.27 45.25 -4.33
C LYS A 21 70.61 44.14 -3.53
N PHE A 22 70.23 43.03 -4.21
CA PHE A 22 69.54 41.87 -3.63
C PHE A 22 70.14 41.37 -2.30
N ALA A 23 71.44 41.45 -2.15
CA ALA A 23 72.17 41.14 -0.91
C ALA A 23 71.85 42.06 0.28
N ASP A 24 71.60 43.38 0.01
CA ASP A 24 71.31 44.38 1.06
C ASP A 24 69.86 44.26 1.54
N VAL A 25 68.93 43.80 0.64
CA VAL A 25 67.53 43.52 0.99
C VAL A 25 67.46 42.32 1.92
N ILE A 26 68.23 41.24 1.66
CA ILE A 26 68.22 40.03 2.48
C ILE A 26 68.83 40.29 3.87
N ARG A 27 69.78 41.22 3.99
CA ARG A 27 70.45 41.57 5.25
C ARG A 27 69.61 42.57 6.09
N SER A 28 68.61 43.22 5.51
CA SER A 28 67.78 44.18 6.23
C SER A 28 66.96 43.53 7.37
N THR A 29 66.90 44.22 8.51
CA THR A 29 66.07 43.75 9.64
C THR A 29 64.60 43.59 9.26
N GLN A 30 64.11 44.47 8.39
CA GLN A 30 62.74 44.41 7.88
C GLN A 30 62.45 43.15 7.02
N PHE A 31 63.41 42.74 6.19
CA PHE A 31 63.28 41.49 5.42
C PHE A 31 63.29 40.25 6.30
N LYS A 32 64.16 40.21 7.35
CA LYS A 32 64.25 39.14 8.32
C LYS A 32 62.94 39.02 9.12
N VAL A 33 62.36 40.12 9.58
CA VAL A 33 61.09 40.13 10.27
C VAL A 33 59.95 39.71 9.36
N ALA A 34 59.88 40.22 8.10
CA ALA A 34 58.90 39.81 7.13
C ALA A 34 59.00 38.33 6.78
N LEU A 35 60.25 37.81 6.65
CA LEU A 35 60.49 36.40 6.41
C LEU A 35 60.10 35.52 7.62
N SER A 36 60.35 35.99 8.83
CA SER A 36 59.98 35.26 10.06
C SER A 36 58.45 35.22 10.22
N ILE A 37 57.72 36.31 9.93
CA ILE A 37 56.30 36.34 9.92
C ILE A 37 55.75 35.43 8.82
N PHE A 38 56.28 35.50 7.61
CA PHE A 38 55.91 34.58 6.50
C PHE A 38 56.13 33.13 6.89
N LEU A 39 57.31 32.81 7.48
CA LEU A 39 57.63 31.43 7.92
C LEU A 39 56.67 30.95 9.03
N PHE A 40 56.33 31.82 9.98
CA PHE A 40 55.35 31.52 11.02
C PHE A 40 53.98 31.17 10.45
N PHE A 41 53.46 32.02 9.57
CA PHE A 41 52.18 31.74 8.87
C PHE A 41 52.27 30.55 7.96
N PHE A 42 53.38 30.34 7.26
CA PHE A 42 53.62 29.17 6.41
C PHE A 42 53.68 27.87 7.21
N ILE A 43 54.37 27.84 8.38
CA ILE A 43 54.36 26.66 9.26
C ILE A 43 52.97 26.41 9.83
N GLY A 44 52.26 27.46 10.27
CA GLY A 44 50.87 27.34 10.76
C GLY A 44 49.93 26.82 9.69
N ALA A 45 50.01 27.34 8.47
CA ALA A 45 49.22 26.89 7.33
C ALA A 45 49.57 25.42 6.97
N SER A 46 50.85 25.06 6.95
CA SER A 46 51.31 23.69 6.68
C SER A 46 50.82 22.70 7.74
N ALA A 47 50.85 23.10 9.02
CA ALA A 47 50.36 22.30 10.12
C ALA A 47 48.82 22.10 10.00
N ALA A 48 48.08 23.16 9.62
CA ALA A 48 46.65 23.05 9.40
C ALA A 48 46.31 22.14 8.21
N VAL A 49 47.06 22.27 7.09
CA VAL A 49 46.87 21.37 5.93
C VAL A 49 47.17 19.90 6.33
N LEU A 50 48.22 19.65 7.07
CA LEU A 50 48.59 18.29 7.52
C LEU A 50 47.55 17.73 8.49
N TYR A 51 47.00 18.56 9.38
CA TYR A 51 45.94 18.19 10.28
C TYR A 51 44.67 17.77 9.52
N TYR A 52 44.20 18.63 8.59
CA TYR A 52 43.02 18.33 7.78
C TYR A 52 43.21 17.16 6.84
N TYR A 53 44.41 17.01 6.27
CA TYR A 53 44.78 15.84 5.46
C TYR A 53 44.60 14.55 6.27
N ASN A 54 45.25 14.47 7.46
CA ASN A 54 45.12 13.29 8.31
C ASN A 54 43.71 13.03 8.81
N TYR A 55 42.97 14.10 9.08
CA TYR A 55 41.55 14.01 9.49
C TYR A 55 40.73 13.37 8.39
N TYR A 56 40.78 13.92 7.19
CA TYR A 56 40.00 13.36 6.08
C TYR A 56 40.51 12.02 5.57
N ALA A 57 41.81 11.78 5.57
CA ALA A 57 42.38 10.49 5.21
C ALA A 57 41.82 9.36 6.06
N ARG A 58 41.75 9.55 7.39
CA ARG A 58 41.13 8.55 8.29
C ARG A 58 39.67 8.28 7.99
N ILE A 59 38.87 9.30 7.64
CA ILE A 59 37.48 9.16 7.27
C ILE A 59 37.35 8.37 5.96
N ILE A 60 38.19 8.73 4.96
CA ILE A 60 38.20 8.07 3.66
C ILE A 60 38.65 6.60 3.79
N ASP A 61 39.76 6.35 4.47
CA ASP A 61 40.28 5.00 4.65
C ASP A 61 39.28 4.10 5.39
N ARG A 62 38.60 4.62 6.43
CA ARG A 62 37.54 3.88 7.12
C ARG A 62 36.32 3.57 6.19
N LYS A 63 35.93 4.50 5.31
CA LYS A 63 34.82 4.32 4.41
C LYS A 63 35.18 3.41 3.22
N LEU A 64 36.40 3.47 2.74
CA LEU A 64 36.91 2.61 1.67
C LEU A 64 37.21 1.19 2.12
N SER A 65 37.54 0.97 3.42
CA SER A 65 37.82 -0.36 4.00
C SER A 65 36.51 -1.14 4.29
N GLY A 66 35.33 -0.47 4.30
CA GLY A 66 34.02 -1.12 4.33
C GLY A 66 33.51 -1.41 2.92
N GLU A 67 32.48 -2.25 2.79
CA GLU A 67 31.76 -2.38 1.54
C GLU A 67 31.19 -1.01 1.15
N ILE A 68 31.69 -0.44 0.05
CA ILE A 68 31.35 0.92 -0.41
C ILE A 68 29.88 1.00 -0.78
N PHE A 69 29.35 -0.07 -1.34
CA PHE A 69 27.92 -0.25 -1.62
C PHE A 69 27.43 -1.40 -0.71
N LYS A 70 26.84 -1.03 0.43
CA LYS A 70 26.29 -2.00 1.38
C LYS A 70 25.16 -2.79 0.73
N ASN A 71 25.15 -4.09 0.89
CA ASN A 71 24.05 -4.96 0.53
C ASN A 71 22.89 -4.72 1.52
N THR A 72 21.95 -3.89 1.12
CA THR A 72 20.73 -3.63 1.89
C THR A 72 19.86 -4.88 1.97
N ALA A 73 19.00 -4.95 3.00
CA ALA A 73 18.04 -6.03 3.12
C ALA A 73 17.18 -6.15 1.85
N GLN A 74 16.93 -7.36 1.42
CA GLN A 74 16.15 -7.70 0.22
C GLN A 74 14.75 -8.12 0.63
N ILE A 75 13.74 -7.51 0.04
CA ILE A 75 12.32 -7.83 0.28
C ILE A 75 11.83 -8.77 -0.81
N TYR A 76 11.36 -9.94 -0.41
CA TYR A 76 10.80 -10.96 -1.28
C TYR A 76 9.28 -11.04 -1.09
N ALA A 77 8.56 -11.23 -2.20
CA ALA A 77 7.13 -11.52 -2.19
C ALA A 77 6.83 -12.88 -1.55
N ALA A 78 5.56 -13.17 -1.33
CA ALA A 78 5.13 -14.52 -1.00
C ALA A 78 5.47 -15.49 -2.13
N PRO A 79 5.82 -16.76 -1.83
CA PRO A 79 5.96 -17.78 -2.85
C PRO A 79 4.67 -17.90 -3.67
N TYR A 80 4.80 -18.02 -4.99
CA TYR A 80 3.65 -18.07 -5.88
C TYR A 80 3.13 -19.50 -6.02
N ARG A 81 1.87 -19.71 -5.64
CA ARG A 81 1.21 -21.01 -5.77
C ARG A 81 0.82 -21.27 -7.22
N ILE A 82 1.14 -22.47 -7.72
CA ILE A 82 0.75 -22.97 -9.05
C ILE A 82 0.04 -24.32 -8.93
N TYR A 83 -0.95 -24.53 -9.79
CA TYR A 83 -1.73 -25.77 -9.83
C TYR A 83 -2.19 -26.09 -11.27
N PRO A 84 -2.40 -27.38 -11.62
CA PRO A 84 -2.90 -27.78 -12.93
C PRO A 84 -4.25 -27.12 -13.26
N GLY A 85 -4.41 -26.66 -14.50
CA GLY A 85 -5.57 -25.93 -14.97
C GLY A 85 -5.47 -24.41 -14.80
N GLN A 86 -4.48 -23.90 -14.05
CA GLN A 86 -4.26 -22.48 -13.87
C GLN A 86 -3.91 -21.79 -15.19
N LYS A 87 -4.54 -20.65 -15.47
CA LYS A 87 -4.24 -19.79 -16.62
C LYS A 87 -2.94 -19.01 -16.37
N VAL A 88 -1.81 -19.66 -16.67
CA VAL A 88 -0.47 -19.11 -16.58
C VAL A 88 0.34 -19.64 -17.76
N THR A 89 1.08 -18.77 -18.44
CA THR A 89 1.93 -19.16 -19.57
C THR A 89 3.34 -19.56 -19.10
N ALA A 90 4.08 -20.26 -19.96
CA ALA A 90 5.50 -20.53 -19.71
C ALA A 90 6.31 -19.24 -19.57
N ASP A 91 6.02 -18.22 -20.38
CA ASP A 91 6.71 -16.92 -20.31
C ASP A 91 6.43 -16.19 -18.97
N ASP A 92 5.20 -16.25 -18.46
CA ASP A 92 4.87 -15.70 -17.14
C ASP A 92 5.70 -16.35 -16.04
N VAL A 93 5.89 -17.67 -16.09
CA VAL A 93 6.72 -18.41 -15.13
C VAL A 93 8.20 -18.05 -15.28
N VAL A 94 8.69 -17.93 -16.52
CA VAL A 94 10.08 -17.51 -16.76
C VAL A 94 10.37 -16.12 -16.17
N VAL A 95 9.48 -15.15 -16.39
CA VAL A 95 9.63 -13.80 -15.82
C VAL A 95 9.70 -13.87 -14.29
N ARG A 96 8.87 -14.69 -13.65
CA ARG A 96 8.88 -14.87 -12.19
C ARG A 96 10.18 -15.50 -11.69
N LEU A 97 10.67 -16.53 -12.40
CA LEU A 97 11.95 -17.19 -12.06
C LEU A 97 13.12 -16.22 -12.17
N GLN A 98 13.16 -15.41 -13.22
CA GLN A 98 14.18 -14.38 -13.39
C GLN A 98 14.14 -13.35 -12.25
N ARG A 99 12.95 -12.91 -11.84
CA ARG A 99 12.78 -12.03 -10.66
C ARG A 99 13.16 -12.70 -9.35
N ALA A 100 13.03 -14.03 -9.26
CA ALA A 100 13.50 -14.82 -8.13
C ALA A 100 15.02 -15.09 -8.16
N GLY A 101 15.74 -14.56 -9.15
CA GLY A 101 17.19 -14.71 -9.30
C GLY A 101 17.61 -16.05 -9.88
N PHE A 102 16.73 -16.70 -10.66
CA PHE A 102 17.05 -17.90 -11.41
C PHE A 102 17.58 -17.53 -12.80
N GLU A 103 18.62 -18.23 -13.25
CA GLU A 103 19.21 -18.02 -14.56
C GLU A 103 18.86 -19.16 -15.52
N PRO A 104 18.85 -18.91 -16.85
CA PRO A 104 18.73 -19.99 -17.81
C PRO A 104 19.89 -20.97 -17.66
N ALA A 105 19.61 -22.28 -17.57
CA ALA A 105 20.64 -23.31 -17.47
C ALA A 105 21.52 -23.30 -18.71
N ALA A 106 22.84 -23.26 -18.54
CA ALA A 106 23.80 -23.51 -19.62
C ALA A 106 23.58 -24.93 -20.17
N LYS A 107 23.68 -25.12 -21.50
CA LYS A 107 23.45 -26.41 -22.13
C LYS A 107 24.37 -27.49 -21.51
N GLY A 108 23.78 -28.38 -20.69
CA GLY A 108 24.47 -29.49 -20.05
C GLY A 108 24.98 -29.32 -18.64
N GLY A 109 24.67 -28.21 -17.95
CA GLY A 109 25.05 -27.96 -16.56
C GLY A 109 24.00 -28.41 -15.54
N SER A 110 24.47 -28.88 -14.37
CA SER A 110 23.64 -29.19 -13.18
C SER A 110 23.57 -27.98 -12.24
N ASP A 111 23.28 -26.79 -12.77
CA ASP A 111 23.38 -25.56 -11.99
C ASP A 111 22.14 -25.40 -11.10
N ASP A 112 22.35 -25.45 -9.78
CA ASP A 112 21.34 -25.11 -8.78
C ASP A 112 21.00 -23.61 -8.86
N GLY A 113 19.71 -23.27 -8.85
CA GLY A 113 19.22 -21.92 -9.07
C GLY A 113 19.03 -21.58 -10.54
N ALA A 114 18.89 -22.60 -11.40
CA ALA A 114 18.69 -22.48 -12.84
C ALA A 114 17.34 -23.03 -13.30
N TYR A 115 16.90 -22.56 -14.46
CA TYR A 115 15.74 -23.12 -15.15
C TYR A 115 16.07 -23.44 -16.62
N GLU A 116 15.39 -24.44 -17.14
CA GLU A 116 15.50 -24.88 -18.54
C GLU A 116 14.13 -24.84 -19.20
N VAL A 117 14.02 -24.15 -20.34
CA VAL A 117 12.80 -24.08 -21.14
C VAL A 117 12.95 -24.98 -22.37
N SER A 118 12.04 -25.95 -22.55
CA SER A 118 12.01 -26.84 -23.69
C SER A 118 10.59 -26.99 -24.22
N GLN A 119 10.30 -26.40 -25.37
CA GLN A 119 8.97 -26.34 -25.98
C GLN A 119 7.89 -25.86 -25.00
N ASN A 120 7.05 -26.77 -24.50
CA ASN A 120 5.96 -26.47 -23.57
C ASN A 120 6.29 -26.90 -22.12
N LYS A 121 7.57 -27.03 -21.77
CA LYS A 121 8.00 -27.50 -20.45
C LYS A 121 9.03 -26.54 -19.85
N ILE A 122 8.92 -26.34 -18.54
CA ILE A 122 9.94 -25.65 -17.75
C ILE A 122 10.43 -26.61 -16.66
N THR A 123 11.74 -26.82 -16.61
CA THR A 123 12.37 -27.55 -15.51
C THR A 123 13.09 -26.56 -14.62
N ILE A 124 12.75 -26.52 -13.35
CA ILE A 124 13.29 -25.60 -12.34
C ILE A 124 14.15 -26.40 -11.38
N ARG A 125 15.41 -25.99 -11.19
CA ARG A 125 16.35 -26.58 -10.24
C ARG A 125 16.63 -25.57 -9.14
N PRO A 126 15.92 -25.61 -8.02
CA PRO A 126 16.16 -24.67 -6.92
C PRO A 126 17.49 -24.98 -6.23
N LYS A 127 18.12 -23.97 -5.60
CA LYS A 127 19.33 -24.15 -4.78
C LYS A 127 19.09 -25.04 -3.56
N ILE A 128 17.86 -25.06 -3.07
CA ILE A 128 17.40 -25.87 -1.94
C ILE A 128 16.02 -26.40 -2.31
N GLY A 129 15.80 -27.72 -2.22
CA GLY A 129 14.52 -28.36 -2.50
C GLY A 129 14.55 -29.21 -3.77
N ASP A 130 13.39 -29.75 -4.13
CA ASP A 130 13.24 -30.68 -5.23
C ASP A 130 13.13 -29.98 -6.59
N THR A 131 13.65 -30.64 -7.63
CA THR A 131 13.45 -30.24 -9.02
C THR A 131 11.97 -30.26 -9.35
N LEU A 132 11.48 -29.18 -9.94
CA LEU A 132 10.10 -29.01 -10.35
C LEU A 132 10.01 -28.96 -11.87
N ARG A 133 9.17 -29.80 -12.47
CA ARG A 133 8.89 -29.78 -13.91
C ARG A 133 7.45 -29.37 -14.15
N LEU A 134 7.26 -28.32 -14.94
CA LEU A 134 5.98 -27.75 -15.32
C LEU A 134 5.71 -28.03 -16.78
N GLU A 135 4.53 -28.51 -17.11
CA GLU A 135 4.09 -28.75 -18.49
C GLU A 135 2.90 -27.86 -18.82
N PHE A 136 2.96 -27.18 -19.97
CA PHE A 136 1.95 -26.20 -20.38
C PHE A 136 1.18 -26.67 -21.61
N GLN A 137 -0.10 -26.29 -21.69
CA GLN A 137 -0.93 -26.42 -22.88
C GLN A 137 -1.45 -25.03 -23.25
N LYS A 138 -0.91 -24.46 -24.34
CA LYS A 138 -1.23 -23.10 -24.81
C LYS A 138 -1.03 -22.05 -23.71
N THR A 139 -2.10 -21.66 -23.01
CA THR A 139 -2.11 -20.57 -22.02
C THR A 139 -2.41 -21.05 -20.59
N SER A 140 -2.29 -22.35 -20.33
CA SER A 140 -2.54 -22.93 -19.01
C SER A 140 -1.49 -23.97 -18.62
N LEU A 141 -1.22 -24.05 -17.31
CA LEU A 141 -0.42 -25.12 -16.72
C LEU A 141 -1.21 -26.41 -16.74
N SER A 142 -0.71 -27.45 -17.42
CA SER A 142 -1.43 -28.72 -17.53
C SER A 142 -1.01 -29.76 -16.49
N ARG A 143 0.28 -29.74 -16.08
CA ARG A 143 0.84 -30.77 -15.21
C ARG A 143 2.01 -30.25 -14.39
N ILE A 144 2.11 -30.76 -13.18
CA ILE A 144 3.23 -30.47 -12.25
C ILE A 144 3.85 -31.84 -11.88
N VAL A 145 5.16 -31.96 -12.08
CA VAL A 145 5.90 -33.18 -11.75
C VAL A 145 7.04 -32.88 -10.79
N LYS A 146 7.08 -33.62 -9.70
CA LYS A 146 8.15 -33.60 -8.68
C LYS A 146 8.88 -34.97 -8.72
N PRO A 147 10.04 -35.15 -8.05
CA PRO A 147 10.73 -36.40 -7.99
C PRO A 147 9.88 -37.62 -7.52
N GLY A 148 8.87 -37.34 -6.68
CA GLY A 148 7.92 -38.35 -6.18
C GLY A 148 6.70 -38.61 -7.07
N GLY A 149 6.57 -37.99 -8.24
CA GLY A 149 5.44 -38.14 -9.16
C GLY A 149 4.68 -36.84 -9.44
N GLU A 150 3.44 -36.97 -9.91
CA GLU A 150 2.56 -35.82 -10.16
C GLU A 150 2.13 -35.13 -8.85
N ALA A 151 2.10 -33.80 -8.88
CA ALA A 151 1.65 -33.02 -7.78
C ALA A 151 0.41 -32.20 -8.16
N THR A 152 -0.52 -32.05 -7.23
CA THR A 152 -1.73 -31.24 -7.38
C THR A 152 -1.44 -29.75 -7.26
N GLU A 153 -0.29 -29.40 -6.65
CA GLU A 153 0.17 -28.02 -6.51
C GLU A 153 1.67 -27.95 -6.30
N ALA A 154 2.23 -26.79 -6.56
CA ALA A 154 3.60 -26.43 -6.20
C ALA A 154 3.71 -24.94 -5.90
N TRP A 155 4.86 -24.54 -5.35
CA TRP A 155 5.19 -23.17 -5.05
C TRP A 155 6.42 -22.75 -5.83
N LEU A 156 6.31 -21.67 -6.61
CA LEU A 156 7.47 -21.06 -7.24
C LEU A 156 8.27 -20.28 -6.18
N PRO A 157 9.59 -20.15 -6.37
CA PRO A 157 10.43 -19.34 -5.51
C PRO A 157 9.92 -17.91 -5.37
N ALA A 158 10.13 -17.34 -4.19
CA ALA A 158 9.73 -15.97 -3.88
C ALA A 158 10.45 -14.97 -4.81
N GLU A 159 9.70 -14.08 -5.44
CA GLU A 159 10.23 -13.02 -6.31
C GLU A 159 10.87 -11.92 -5.47
N LEU A 160 12.00 -11.39 -5.89
CA LEU A 160 12.56 -10.16 -5.31
C LEU A 160 11.65 -8.99 -5.71
N VAL A 161 11.06 -8.35 -4.71
CA VAL A 161 10.23 -7.15 -4.88
C VAL A 161 11.10 -5.92 -5.01
N THR A 162 11.95 -5.72 -4.02
CA THR A 162 12.84 -4.55 -3.95
C THR A 162 13.93 -4.77 -2.91
N ASN A 163 14.96 -3.94 -2.93
CA ASN A 163 15.87 -3.81 -1.81
C ASN A 163 15.26 -2.86 -0.78
N LEU A 164 15.43 -3.15 0.51
CA LEU A 164 15.03 -2.24 1.56
C LEU A 164 16.02 -1.05 1.56
N PHE A 165 15.51 0.11 1.20
CA PHE A 165 16.32 1.32 1.11
C PHE A 165 16.39 2.02 2.48
N ASP A 166 17.45 2.81 2.66
CA ASP A 166 17.51 3.81 3.72
C ASP A 166 16.40 4.86 3.57
N GLU A 167 16.35 5.85 4.44
CA GLU A 167 15.35 6.95 4.37
C GLU A 167 15.32 7.67 3.01
N THR A 168 16.41 7.56 2.23
CA THR A 168 16.56 8.26 0.92
C THR A 168 16.00 7.47 -0.26
N ARG A 169 15.63 6.17 -0.07
CA ARG A 169 15.00 5.29 -1.09
C ARG A 169 15.70 5.28 -2.44
N GLN A 170 17.00 5.09 -2.41
CA GLN A 170 17.85 5.12 -3.59
C GLN A 170 17.78 3.80 -4.35
N LYS A 171 17.28 3.80 -5.58
CA LYS A 171 17.46 2.67 -6.52
C LYS A 171 18.81 2.79 -7.19
N ARG A 172 19.60 1.71 -7.17
CA ARG A 172 20.90 1.60 -7.81
C ARG A 172 21.05 0.25 -8.50
N ARG A 173 21.59 0.27 -9.71
CA ARG A 173 22.17 -0.89 -10.38
C ARG A 173 23.65 -0.69 -10.38
N ILE A 174 24.38 -1.50 -9.62
CA ILE A 174 25.83 -1.42 -9.54
C ILE A 174 26.40 -1.92 -10.85
N VAL A 175 27.30 -1.14 -11.42
CA VAL A 175 28.02 -1.43 -12.68
C VAL A 175 29.51 -1.33 -12.44
N GLU A 176 30.31 -2.16 -13.14
CA GLU A 176 31.75 -2.06 -13.17
C GLU A 176 32.21 -1.09 -14.26
N PHE A 177 33.47 -0.69 -14.23
CA PHE A 177 34.02 0.25 -15.25
C PHE A 177 33.85 -0.28 -16.67
N ASN A 178 34.08 -1.58 -16.86
CA ASN A 178 33.99 -2.24 -18.17
C ASN A 178 32.56 -2.32 -18.71
N ASP A 179 31.55 -2.20 -17.85
CA ASP A 179 30.14 -2.18 -18.26
C ASP A 179 29.68 -0.81 -18.74
N LEU A 180 30.50 0.24 -18.51
CA LEU A 180 30.17 1.60 -18.94
C LEU A 180 30.45 1.77 -20.44
N PRO A 181 29.42 2.02 -21.29
CA PRO A 181 29.61 2.23 -22.71
C PRO A 181 30.53 3.43 -22.97
N LYS A 182 31.42 3.32 -23.94
CA LYS A 182 32.35 4.40 -24.32
C LYS A 182 31.63 5.72 -24.62
N ASN A 183 30.47 5.65 -25.28
CA ASN A 183 29.64 6.83 -25.58
C ASN A 183 29.16 7.53 -24.31
N LEU A 184 28.79 6.77 -23.26
CA LEU A 184 28.36 7.32 -21.97
C LEU A 184 29.53 7.97 -21.22
N VAL A 185 30.67 7.30 -21.16
CA VAL A 185 31.89 7.86 -20.56
C VAL A 185 32.27 9.16 -21.25
N ASN A 186 32.33 9.17 -22.58
CA ASN A 186 32.66 10.36 -23.35
C ASN A 186 31.64 11.51 -23.17
N ALA A 187 30.34 11.20 -23.10
CA ALA A 187 29.30 12.17 -22.83
C ALA A 187 29.43 12.77 -21.42
N LEU A 188 29.72 11.93 -20.41
CA LEU A 188 29.96 12.37 -19.06
C LEU A 188 31.18 13.29 -18.95
N LEU A 189 32.29 12.90 -19.56
CA LEU A 189 33.51 13.72 -19.58
C LEU A 189 33.27 15.06 -20.31
N ALA A 190 32.56 15.03 -21.43
CA ALA A 190 32.21 16.24 -22.17
C ALA A 190 31.29 17.17 -21.37
N ALA A 191 30.38 16.62 -20.55
CA ALA A 191 29.45 17.38 -19.76
C ALA A 191 30.07 17.98 -18.50
N GLU A 192 30.87 17.19 -17.77
CA GLU A 192 31.28 17.47 -16.40
C GLU A 192 32.77 17.76 -16.25
N ASP A 193 33.65 17.01 -16.95
CA ASP A 193 35.08 17.11 -16.71
C ASP A 193 35.94 16.62 -17.91
N GLN A 194 36.08 17.47 -18.94
CA GLN A 194 36.78 17.12 -20.18
C GLN A 194 38.24 16.68 -19.99
N ARG A 195 38.87 17.11 -18.92
CA ARG A 195 40.29 16.82 -18.62
C ARG A 195 40.47 15.84 -17.46
N PHE A 196 39.42 15.08 -17.12
CA PHE A 196 39.39 14.19 -15.96
C PHE A 196 40.64 13.29 -15.84
N PHE A 197 41.10 12.70 -16.94
CA PHE A 197 42.28 11.82 -16.94
C PHE A 197 43.62 12.58 -16.89
N HIS A 198 43.63 13.93 -16.91
CA HIS A 198 44.81 14.76 -17.02
C HIS A 198 45.08 15.65 -15.78
N HIS A 199 44.28 15.53 -14.74
CA HIS A 199 44.47 16.27 -13.48
C HIS A 199 44.32 15.33 -12.28
N TRP A 200 44.70 15.79 -11.11
CA TRP A 200 44.80 15.04 -9.81
C TRP A 200 43.74 15.52 -8.81
N GLY A 201 42.48 15.50 -9.22
CA GLY A 201 41.30 15.87 -8.42
C GLY A 201 40.89 17.32 -8.52
N ILE A 202 41.80 18.21 -8.87
CA ILE A 202 41.57 19.63 -9.16
C ILE A 202 42.12 19.94 -10.55
N ASP A 203 41.38 20.62 -11.39
CA ASP A 203 41.89 21.10 -12.71
C ASP A 203 42.34 22.56 -12.60
N PRO A 204 43.67 22.81 -12.49
CA PRO A 204 44.22 24.16 -12.33
C PRO A 204 44.04 25.03 -13.59
N VAL A 205 44.00 24.42 -14.76
CA VAL A 205 43.80 25.15 -16.03
C VAL A 205 42.36 25.65 -16.12
N ARG A 206 41.40 24.80 -15.80
CA ARG A 206 39.97 25.17 -15.73
C ARG A 206 39.69 26.24 -14.67
N LEU A 207 40.37 26.14 -13.52
CA LEU A 207 40.24 27.15 -12.46
C LEU A 207 40.84 28.49 -12.87
N ALA A 208 42.01 28.51 -13.50
CA ALA A 208 42.65 29.74 -14.02
C ALA A 208 41.77 30.38 -15.13
N GLY A 209 41.25 29.59 -16.07
CA GLY A 209 40.33 30.04 -17.11
C GLY A 209 39.08 30.71 -16.58
N ALA A 210 38.47 30.09 -15.56
CA ALA A 210 37.29 30.61 -14.90
C ALA A 210 37.54 31.91 -14.12
N LEU A 211 38.73 32.06 -13.50
CA LEU A 211 39.14 33.29 -12.83
C LEU A 211 39.31 34.44 -13.88
N VAL A 212 39.95 34.17 -15.03
CA VAL A 212 40.12 35.15 -16.10
C VAL A 212 38.76 35.57 -16.67
N ALA A 213 37.86 34.63 -16.91
CA ALA A 213 36.50 34.91 -17.38
C ALA A 213 35.68 35.76 -16.37
N SER A 214 35.79 35.44 -15.09
CA SER A 214 35.13 36.18 -14.03
C SER A 214 35.58 37.65 -13.90
N VAL A 215 36.85 37.90 -14.14
CA VAL A 215 37.39 39.28 -14.19
C VAL A 215 36.94 40.03 -15.44
N ARG A 216 36.73 39.33 -16.55
CA ARG A 216 36.39 39.95 -17.85
C ARG A 216 34.91 40.26 -18.01
N GLU A 217 34.03 39.41 -17.44
CA GLU A 217 32.58 39.43 -17.74
C GLU A 217 31.73 39.77 -16.50
N SER A 218 32.31 40.04 -15.35
CA SER A 218 31.61 40.27 -14.06
C SER A 218 30.58 39.18 -13.69
N GLU A 219 30.70 37.98 -14.30
CA GLU A 219 29.84 36.85 -14.00
C GLU A 219 30.44 35.96 -12.90
N ARG A 220 29.56 35.35 -12.11
CA ARG A 220 29.99 34.40 -11.07
C ARG A 220 30.61 33.16 -11.72
N VAL A 221 31.76 32.74 -11.21
CA VAL A 221 32.48 31.53 -11.59
C VAL A 221 31.55 30.31 -11.44
N ARG A 222 31.11 29.73 -12.56
CA ARG A 222 30.24 28.53 -12.57
C ARG A 222 30.98 27.38 -13.25
N GLY A 223 30.71 26.16 -12.79
CA GLY A 223 31.10 24.90 -13.47
C GLY A 223 32.59 24.55 -13.38
N THR A 224 33.31 24.89 -12.31
CA THR A 224 34.73 24.58 -12.10
C THR A 224 35.01 23.30 -11.30
N SER A 225 34.01 22.63 -10.79
CA SER A 225 34.18 21.39 -10.01
C SER A 225 34.49 20.21 -10.94
N THR A 226 35.43 19.38 -10.53
CA THR A 226 35.78 18.13 -11.19
C THR A 226 34.88 16.97 -10.76
N ILE A 227 34.87 15.86 -11.51
CA ILE A 227 34.16 14.62 -11.13
C ILE A 227 34.61 14.15 -9.75
N THR A 228 35.92 14.17 -9.46
CA THR A 228 36.48 13.79 -8.15
C THR A 228 35.97 14.69 -7.02
N GLN A 229 35.85 16.01 -7.23
CA GLN A 229 35.28 16.93 -6.26
C GLN A 229 33.78 16.69 -6.06
N GLN A 230 33.06 16.32 -7.11
CA GLN A 230 31.65 15.95 -6.99
C GLN A 230 31.49 14.65 -6.21
N LEU A 231 32.32 13.64 -6.47
CA LEU A 231 32.38 12.40 -5.72
C LEU A 231 32.68 12.66 -4.22
N ALA A 232 33.69 13.50 -3.93
CA ALA A 232 34.02 13.91 -2.58
C ALA A 232 32.83 14.51 -1.84
N ARG A 233 32.06 15.36 -2.51
CA ARG A 233 30.84 15.96 -1.98
C ARG A 233 29.76 14.93 -1.69
N MET A 234 29.51 13.98 -2.61
CA MET A 234 28.44 12.99 -2.51
C MET A 234 28.70 12.00 -1.36
N PHE A 235 29.94 11.56 -1.22
CA PHE A 235 30.29 10.48 -0.26
C PHE A 235 30.66 10.96 1.13
N PHE A 236 31.24 12.16 1.29
CA PHE A 236 31.91 12.54 2.53
C PHE A 236 31.44 13.85 3.17
N LEU A 237 30.55 14.62 2.50
CA LEU A 237 30.20 15.97 2.95
C LEU A 237 28.67 16.19 2.93
N ASN A 238 28.20 17.10 3.79
CA ASN A 238 26.80 17.51 3.83
C ASN A 238 26.48 18.54 2.73
N LEU A 239 25.20 18.71 2.42
CA LEU A 239 24.71 19.55 1.32
C LEU A 239 24.83 21.09 1.55
N ASP A 240 25.30 21.53 2.72
CA ASP A 240 25.44 22.95 3.03
C ASP A 240 26.40 23.68 2.11
N ARG A 241 25.96 24.81 1.56
CA ARG A 241 26.77 25.64 0.65
C ARG A 241 27.65 26.60 1.43
N SER A 242 28.89 26.21 1.72
CA SER A 242 29.87 27.04 2.42
C SER A 242 31.26 26.99 1.77
N MET A 243 32.08 28.01 1.99
CA MET A 243 33.47 28.00 1.55
C MET A 243 34.28 26.91 2.25
N LYS A 244 33.97 26.62 3.52
CA LYS A 244 34.60 25.52 4.28
C LYS A 244 34.37 24.19 3.59
N ARG A 245 33.15 23.92 3.13
CA ARG A 245 32.80 22.71 2.36
C ARG A 245 33.60 22.64 1.04
N LYS A 246 33.75 23.77 0.33
CA LYS A 246 34.49 23.78 -0.95
C LYS A 246 35.97 23.50 -0.77
N MET A 247 36.57 23.95 0.34
CA MET A 247 37.94 23.57 0.72
C MET A 247 38.03 22.09 1.07
N ALA A 248 37.08 21.54 1.82
CA ALA A 248 37.02 20.14 2.16
C ALA A 248 36.88 19.25 0.90
N GLU A 249 36.01 19.64 -0.06
CA GLU A 249 35.87 18.95 -1.36
C GLU A 249 37.24 18.85 -2.07
N ALA A 250 38.01 19.93 -2.10
CA ALA A 250 39.34 19.95 -2.72
C ALA A 250 40.34 19.03 -1.99
N CYS A 251 40.39 19.10 -0.66
CA CYS A 251 41.28 18.22 0.13
C CYS A 251 40.90 16.73 -0.06
N ILE A 252 39.62 16.40 0.04
CA ILE A 252 39.16 15.02 -0.13
C ILE A 252 39.43 14.54 -1.57
N ALA A 253 39.21 15.36 -2.57
CA ALA A 253 39.47 15.02 -3.96
C ALA A 253 40.96 14.67 -4.20
N LEU A 254 41.91 15.42 -3.61
CA LEU A 254 43.34 15.12 -3.68
C LEU A 254 43.69 13.79 -2.99
N ILE A 255 43.04 13.49 -1.85
CA ILE A 255 43.27 12.22 -1.13
C ILE A 255 42.69 11.04 -1.90
N LEU A 256 41.49 11.19 -2.48
CA LEU A 256 40.86 10.15 -3.31
C LEU A 256 41.73 9.76 -4.49
N GLU A 257 42.29 10.73 -5.21
CA GLU A 257 43.21 10.49 -6.34
C GLU A 257 44.53 9.81 -5.96
N GLN A 258 44.89 9.86 -4.68
CA GLN A 258 46.05 9.10 -4.14
C GLN A 258 45.70 7.65 -3.77
N ARG A 259 44.43 7.39 -3.48
CA ARG A 259 43.93 6.09 -3.01
C ARG A 259 43.29 5.24 -4.11
N LEU A 260 42.72 5.87 -5.12
CA LEU A 260 41.89 5.25 -6.16
C LEU A 260 42.45 5.56 -7.55
N THR A 261 42.28 4.62 -8.48
CA THR A 261 42.52 4.90 -9.91
C THR A 261 41.43 5.79 -10.50
N LYS A 262 41.71 6.37 -11.66
CA LYS A 262 40.72 7.16 -12.40
C LYS A 262 39.46 6.35 -12.74
N GLU A 263 39.65 5.08 -13.12
CA GLU A 263 38.58 4.16 -13.43
C GLU A 263 37.73 3.88 -12.18
N GLN A 264 38.36 3.66 -11.02
CA GLN A 264 37.64 3.45 -9.77
C GLN A 264 36.84 4.69 -9.34
N ILE A 265 37.41 5.90 -9.46
CA ILE A 265 36.73 7.16 -9.20
C ILE A 265 35.52 7.33 -10.12
N LEU A 266 35.67 7.05 -11.41
CA LEU A 266 34.60 7.16 -12.40
C LEU A 266 33.49 6.14 -12.14
N THR A 267 33.85 4.90 -11.80
CA THR A 267 32.91 3.83 -11.42
C THR A 267 32.09 4.22 -10.19
N MET A 268 32.74 4.70 -9.14
CA MET A 268 32.04 5.17 -7.94
C MET A 268 31.07 6.31 -8.26
N TYR A 269 31.52 7.28 -9.09
CA TYR A 269 30.67 8.38 -9.53
C TYR A 269 29.48 7.88 -10.34
N ALA A 270 29.71 6.98 -11.30
CA ALA A 270 28.69 6.42 -12.18
C ALA A 270 27.61 5.63 -11.44
N ASN A 271 27.94 5.06 -10.29
CA ASN A 271 27.01 4.30 -9.45
C ASN A 271 26.24 5.15 -8.42
N ASP A 272 26.76 6.34 -8.05
CA ASP A 272 26.15 7.13 -6.97
C ASP A 272 25.49 8.43 -7.42
N ILE A 273 25.79 8.93 -8.62
CA ILE A 273 25.26 10.21 -9.10
C ILE A 273 23.73 10.21 -9.09
N TYR A 274 23.15 11.27 -8.52
CA TYR A 274 21.71 11.47 -8.52
C TYR A 274 21.18 11.84 -9.91
N MET A 275 20.31 11.01 -10.42
CA MET A 275 19.75 11.11 -11.77
C MET A 275 18.29 11.54 -11.82
N GLY A 276 17.71 11.88 -10.67
CA GLY A 276 16.34 12.36 -10.58
C GLY A 276 15.43 11.43 -9.79
N GLN A 277 14.14 11.73 -9.84
CA GLN A 277 13.11 10.97 -9.18
C GLN A 277 12.11 10.47 -10.20
N ARG A 278 11.75 9.20 -10.08
CA ARG A 278 10.73 8.58 -10.91
C ARG A 278 9.76 7.79 -10.06
N GLY A 279 8.51 8.28 -9.98
CA GLY A 279 7.59 7.79 -8.98
C GLY A 279 8.12 8.08 -7.58
N SER A 280 8.15 7.06 -6.73
CA SER A 280 8.58 7.11 -5.34
C SER A 280 10.09 6.97 -5.12
N PHE A 281 10.85 6.66 -6.16
CA PHE A 281 12.26 6.31 -6.02
C PHE A 281 13.19 7.41 -6.52
N SER A 282 14.22 7.67 -5.73
CA SER A 282 15.40 8.42 -6.14
C SER A 282 16.27 7.53 -7.02
N ILE A 283 16.49 7.94 -8.25
CA ILE A 283 17.34 7.23 -9.21
C ILE A 283 18.79 7.64 -8.96
N HIS A 284 19.63 6.65 -8.65
CA HIS A 284 21.08 6.84 -8.48
C HIS A 284 21.85 5.95 -9.43
N GLY A 285 22.88 6.52 -10.03
CA GLY A 285 23.74 5.85 -10.99
C GLY A 285 23.15 5.71 -12.38
N PHE A 286 24.04 5.51 -13.37
CA PHE A 286 23.66 5.40 -14.77
C PHE A 286 22.98 4.08 -15.11
N GLY A 287 23.30 2.99 -14.41
CA GLY A 287 22.66 1.70 -14.59
C GLY A 287 21.15 1.77 -14.34
N GLU A 288 20.76 2.33 -13.20
CA GLU A 288 19.34 2.53 -12.90
C GLU A 288 18.70 3.61 -13.79
N ALA A 289 19.43 4.69 -14.10
CA ALA A 289 18.92 5.76 -14.96
C ALA A 289 18.61 5.27 -16.37
N SER A 290 19.43 4.39 -16.95
CA SER A 290 19.20 3.77 -18.26
C SER A 290 17.89 2.97 -18.26
N SER A 291 17.74 2.10 -17.30
CA SER A 291 16.51 1.31 -17.12
C SER A 291 15.29 2.20 -16.88
N ALA A 292 15.41 3.15 -15.96
CA ALA A 292 14.30 4.01 -15.57
C ALA A 292 13.83 4.94 -16.69
N TYR A 293 14.72 5.57 -17.45
CA TYR A 293 14.35 6.54 -18.47
C TYR A 293 14.17 5.95 -19.87
N PHE A 294 14.90 4.89 -20.21
CA PHE A 294 14.86 4.33 -21.56
C PHE A 294 14.40 2.88 -21.61
N GLY A 295 14.26 2.18 -20.45
CA GLY A 295 13.90 0.76 -20.39
C GLY A 295 14.96 -0.15 -21.01
N LYS A 296 16.25 0.26 -20.96
CA LYS A 296 17.38 -0.40 -21.62
C LYS A 296 18.50 -0.68 -20.63
N GLU A 297 19.28 -1.73 -20.91
CA GLU A 297 20.58 -1.92 -20.29
C GLU A 297 21.59 -0.89 -20.82
N LEU A 298 22.68 -0.65 -20.08
CA LEU A 298 23.65 0.42 -20.45
C LEU A 298 24.30 0.23 -21.83
N ASP A 299 24.60 -1.01 -22.21
CA ASP A 299 25.21 -1.39 -23.48
C ASP A 299 24.29 -1.13 -24.69
N GLN A 300 22.97 -1.04 -24.47
CA GLN A 300 21.96 -0.77 -25.47
C GLN A 300 21.67 0.73 -25.70
N LEU A 301 22.34 1.60 -24.92
CA LEU A 301 22.16 3.03 -25.05
C LEU A 301 22.69 3.57 -26.39
N THR A 302 21.86 4.32 -27.10
CA THR A 302 22.29 5.09 -28.24
C THR A 302 23.16 6.30 -27.84
N LEU A 303 23.91 6.87 -28.78
CA LEU A 303 24.68 8.07 -28.49
C LEU A 303 23.82 9.23 -27.98
N ALA A 304 22.62 9.40 -28.51
CA ALA A 304 21.68 10.44 -28.08
C ALA A 304 21.19 10.21 -26.66
N GLU A 305 20.89 8.97 -26.27
CA GLU A 305 20.45 8.61 -24.92
C GLU A 305 21.59 8.75 -23.91
N ALA A 306 22.80 8.32 -24.25
CA ALA A 306 23.99 8.50 -23.41
C ALA A 306 24.27 9.99 -23.13
N ALA A 307 24.23 10.83 -24.17
CA ALA A 307 24.36 12.27 -24.01
C ALA A 307 23.21 12.92 -23.24
N THR A 308 22.00 12.34 -23.32
CA THR A 308 20.84 12.76 -22.52
C THR A 308 21.07 12.49 -21.05
N LEU A 309 21.52 11.28 -20.66
CA LEU A 309 21.81 10.95 -19.27
C LEU A 309 22.87 11.87 -18.67
N ALA A 310 23.97 12.12 -19.39
CA ALA A 310 24.97 13.09 -18.95
C ALA A 310 24.40 14.52 -18.81
N GLY A 311 23.43 14.87 -19.66
CA GLY A 311 22.81 16.20 -19.69
C GLY A 311 21.88 16.51 -18.53
N ILE A 312 21.24 15.52 -17.96
CA ILE A 312 20.25 15.73 -16.88
C ILE A 312 20.87 15.92 -15.49
N ILE A 313 22.14 15.53 -15.30
CA ILE A 313 22.84 15.55 -13.99
C ILE A 313 22.64 16.84 -13.21
N PRO A 314 22.76 18.06 -13.78
CA PRO A 314 22.73 19.29 -12.99
C PRO A 314 21.37 19.60 -12.33
N ALA A 315 20.25 19.15 -12.93
CA ALA A 315 18.90 19.45 -12.45
C ALA A 315 17.86 18.41 -12.93
N PRO A 316 18.00 17.12 -12.57
CA PRO A 316 17.19 16.04 -13.15
C PRO A 316 15.69 16.12 -12.78
N ASN A 317 15.33 16.75 -11.65
CA ASN A 317 13.96 17.03 -11.25
C ASN A 317 13.47 18.42 -11.61
N GLY A 318 14.37 19.29 -12.05
CA GLY A 318 14.10 20.70 -12.41
C GLY A 318 14.11 20.91 -13.92
N ALA A 319 14.92 21.87 -14.35
CA ALA A 319 15.00 22.31 -15.75
C ALA A 319 15.40 21.20 -16.73
N PHE A 320 16.07 20.15 -16.28
CA PHE A 320 16.50 19.04 -17.12
C PHE A 320 15.76 17.72 -16.81
N SER A 321 14.51 17.82 -16.39
CA SER A 321 13.67 16.64 -16.20
C SER A 321 13.21 16.08 -17.55
N PRO A 322 13.59 14.85 -17.93
CA PRO A 322 13.23 14.30 -19.26
C PRO A 322 11.71 14.11 -19.43
N THR A 323 11.00 13.98 -18.30
CA THR A 323 9.54 13.78 -18.29
C THR A 323 8.75 15.09 -18.33
N ARG A 324 9.29 16.18 -17.75
CA ARG A 324 8.58 17.47 -17.63
C ARG A 324 9.04 18.50 -18.66
N HIS A 325 10.32 18.46 -19.01
CA HIS A 325 10.96 19.47 -19.85
C HIS A 325 11.80 18.84 -20.98
N PRO A 326 11.21 17.98 -21.85
CA PRO A 326 11.96 17.24 -22.87
C PRO A 326 12.71 18.15 -23.86
N ASP A 327 12.18 19.33 -24.16
CA ASP A 327 12.82 20.29 -25.07
C ASP A 327 14.07 20.92 -24.45
N ASP A 328 14.07 21.24 -23.18
CA ASP A 328 15.23 21.76 -22.46
C ASP A 328 16.33 20.69 -22.37
N VAL A 329 15.93 19.44 -22.13
CA VAL A 329 16.82 18.28 -22.13
C VAL A 329 17.40 18.07 -23.51
N LYS A 330 16.62 18.18 -24.59
CA LYS A 330 17.09 18.10 -25.99
C LYS A 330 18.12 19.18 -26.28
N ARG A 331 17.87 20.43 -25.88
CA ARG A 331 18.84 21.52 -26.02
C ARG A 331 20.14 21.21 -25.26
N ARG A 332 20.05 20.77 -24.00
CA ARG A 332 21.23 20.43 -23.21
C ARG A 332 22.01 19.25 -23.79
N ARG A 333 21.34 18.19 -24.22
CA ARG A 333 21.93 17.05 -24.92
C ARG A 333 22.73 17.49 -26.13
N ASN A 334 22.15 18.36 -26.95
CA ASN A 334 22.81 18.85 -28.17
C ASN A 334 24.10 19.65 -27.88
N LEU A 335 24.14 20.39 -26.75
CA LEU A 335 25.37 21.04 -26.29
C LEU A 335 26.45 20.02 -25.94
N ILE A 336 26.08 18.90 -25.26
CA ILE A 336 27.01 17.84 -24.90
C ILE A 336 27.51 17.12 -26.15
N LEU A 337 26.66 16.81 -27.14
CA LEU A 337 27.04 16.21 -28.39
C LEU A 337 28.04 17.10 -29.15
N ASN A 338 27.83 18.42 -29.16
CA ASN A 338 28.81 19.37 -29.77
C ASN A 338 30.16 19.34 -29.02
N ALA A 339 30.14 19.27 -27.67
CA ALA A 339 31.36 19.14 -26.87
C ALA A 339 32.07 17.81 -27.16
N MET A 340 31.35 16.70 -27.26
CA MET A 340 31.92 15.40 -27.66
C MET A 340 32.58 15.47 -29.05
N ARG A 341 31.95 16.13 -29.99
CA ARG A 341 32.53 16.34 -31.34
C ARG A 341 33.81 17.14 -31.26
N SER A 342 33.82 18.22 -30.46
CA SER A 342 35.02 19.06 -30.28
C SER A 342 36.17 18.29 -29.60
N MET A 343 35.89 17.32 -28.76
CA MET A 343 36.87 16.43 -28.11
C MET A 343 37.35 15.30 -29.05
N GLY A 344 36.66 15.03 -30.15
CA GLY A 344 37.06 14.08 -31.20
C GLY A 344 36.41 12.69 -31.15
N PRO A 345 35.73 12.22 -30.03
CA PRO A 345 35.25 10.85 -29.97
C PRO A 345 34.08 10.50 -30.90
N ILE A 346 33.40 11.48 -31.50
CA ILE A 346 32.31 11.26 -32.47
C ILE A 346 32.55 11.99 -33.79
N SER A 347 31.99 11.44 -34.86
CA SER A 347 32.05 12.07 -36.20
C SER A 347 30.96 13.14 -36.40
N ASP A 348 31.08 13.96 -37.45
CA ASP A 348 30.03 14.92 -37.83
C ASP A 348 28.73 14.22 -38.21
N LYS A 349 28.82 13.04 -38.83
CA LYS A 349 27.67 12.21 -39.17
C LYS A 349 26.93 11.73 -37.89
N ASP A 350 27.66 11.19 -36.95
CA ASP A 350 27.07 10.71 -35.68
C ASP A 350 26.43 11.86 -34.91
N LEU A 351 27.06 13.04 -34.88
CA LEU A 351 26.53 14.26 -34.28
C LEU A 351 25.17 14.65 -34.90
N GLU A 352 25.09 14.73 -36.24
CA GLU A 352 23.83 15.14 -36.87
C GLU A 352 22.73 14.11 -36.77
N GLU A 353 23.03 12.80 -36.76
CA GLU A 353 22.07 11.73 -36.51
C GLU A 353 21.54 11.77 -35.07
N ALA A 354 22.43 11.93 -34.08
CA ALA A 354 22.04 11.99 -32.67
C ALA A 354 21.20 13.24 -32.36
N LYS A 355 21.45 14.39 -32.97
CA LYS A 355 20.65 15.60 -32.78
C LYS A 355 19.20 15.49 -33.32
N LYS A 356 18.99 14.72 -34.40
CA LYS A 356 17.65 14.47 -34.95
C LYS A 356 16.77 13.62 -34.07
N THR A 357 17.36 12.82 -33.22
CA THR A 357 16.63 11.92 -32.33
C THR A 357 15.83 12.72 -31.31
N GLU A 358 14.54 12.39 -31.14
CA GLU A 358 13.71 12.97 -30.06
C GLU A 358 14.04 12.36 -28.70
N VAL A 359 13.84 13.15 -27.62
CA VAL A 359 13.96 12.65 -26.25
C VAL A 359 12.66 11.90 -25.90
N LYS A 360 12.67 10.59 -26.12
CA LYS A 360 11.55 9.71 -25.77
C LYS A 360 11.89 8.98 -24.48
N VAL A 361 11.16 9.28 -23.43
CA VAL A 361 11.24 8.55 -22.19
C VAL A 361 10.35 7.32 -22.28
N ALA A 362 10.86 6.16 -21.93
CA ALA A 362 10.07 4.94 -21.84
C ALA A 362 8.87 5.18 -20.90
N PRO A 363 7.68 4.63 -21.18
CA PRO A 363 6.58 4.71 -20.22
C PRO A 363 7.07 4.18 -18.87
N ILE A 364 6.58 4.81 -17.80
CA ILE A 364 6.90 4.32 -16.46
C ILE A 364 6.41 2.87 -16.41
N LYS A 365 7.31 1.92 -16.53
CA LYS A 365 7.06 0.63 -15.89
C LYS A 365 7.23 0.90 -14.38
N ILE A 366 6.21 1.51 -13.79
CA ILE A 366 6.00 1.27 -12.37
C ILE A 366 5.74 -0.22 -12.38
N ASP A 367 6.71 -0.99 -11.98
CA ASP A 367 6.42 -2.33 -11.56
C ASP A 367 5.43 -2.09 -10.41
N ALA A 368 4.16 -2.35 -10.67
CA ALA A 368 3.12 -2.27 -9.64
C ALA A 368 3.44 -3.24 -8.49
N THR A 369 4.46 -4.06 -8.69
CA THR A 369 5.09 -4.95 -7.73
C THR A 369 5.95 -4.23 -6.69
N ASP A 370 6.35 -2.98 -6.90
CA ASP A 370 7.20 -2.25 -5.94
C ASP A 370 6.50 -1.96 -4.61
N ALA A 371 5.16 -2.07 -4.54
CA ALA A 371 4.32 -1.95 -3.33
C ALA A 371 4.84 -0.95 -2.27
N PRO A 372 5.13 0.31 -2.62
CA PRO A 372 5.95 1.18 -1.77
C PRO A 372 5.35 1.45 -0.39
N TYR A 373 4.03 1.56 -0.29
CA TYR A 373 3.34 1.70 1.00
C TYR A 373 3.46 0.47 1.89
N LEU A 374 3.46 -0.73 1.29
CA LEU A 374 3.66 -1.97 2.03
C LEU A 374 5.13 -2.14 2.43
N VAL A 375 6.07 -1.74 1.58
CA VAL A 375 7.51 -1.75 1.89
C VAL A 375 7.81 -0.84 3.09
N ASP A 376 7.17 0.32 3.18
CA ASP A 376 7.29 1.20 4.35
C ASP A 376 6.72 0.55 5.62
N PHE A 377 5.55 -0.06 5.50
CA PHE A 377 4.94 -0.78 6.62
C PHE A 377 5.86 -1.93 7.10
N ILE A 378 6.42 -2.71 6.16
CA ILE A 378 7.38 -3.77 6.45
C ILE A 378 8.63 -3.20 7.17
N ARG A 379 9.14 -2.05 6.72
CA ARG A 379 10.28 -1.39 7.38
C ARG A 379 9.96 -1.00 8.81
N GLU A 380 8.78 -0.44 9.07
CA GLU A 380 8.33 -0.10 10.43
C GLU A 380 8.20 -1.34 11.32
N GLU A 381 7.68 -2.45 10.80
CA GLU A 381 7.63 -3.73 11.53
C GLU A 381 9.04 -4.27 11.82
N LEU A 382 9.95 -4.23 10.83
CA LEU A 382 11.34 -4.71 11.00
C LEU A 382 12.13 -3.90 12.03
N LEU A 383 11.89 -2.59 12.13
CA LEU A 383 12.57 -1.71 13.09
C LEU A 383 12.18 -2.00 14.55
N GLN A 384 11.11 -2.76 14.79
CA GLN A 384 10.80 -3.25 16.13
C GLN A 384 11.77 -4.35 16.61
N ASP A 385 12.40 -5.07 15.68
CA ASP A 385 13.23 -6.25 15.94
C ASP A 385 14.69 -6.07 15.56
N PHE A 386 14.99 -5.19 14.59
CA PHE A 386 16.32 -4.99 14.02
C PHE A 386 16.69 -3.51 14.05
N SER A 387 17.97 -3.23 14.32
CA SER A 387 18.47 -1.86 14.18
C SER A 387 18.57 -1.44 12.71
N GLU A 388 18.54 -0.13 12.45
CA GLU A 388 18.68 0.41 11.09
C GLU A 388 20.03 0.00 10.43
N GLU A 389 21.10 -0.11 11.25
CA GLU A 389 22.38 -0.62 10.78
C GLU A 389 22.29 -2.08 10.32
N ALA A 390 21.56 -2.93 11.04
CA ALA A 390 21.36 -4.33 10.66
C ALA A 390 20.60 -4.45 9.33
N LEU A 391 19.59 -3.63 9.13
CA LEU A 391 18.80 -3.60 7.88
C LEU A 391 19.60 -3.12 6.67
N THR A 392 20.62 -2.29 6.89
CA THR A 392 21.43 -1.69 5.81
C THR A 392 22.80 -2.38 5.60
N SER A 393 23.22 -3.32 6.49
CA SER A 393 24.57 -3.90 6.43
C SER A 393 24.63 -5.43 6.42
N ASN A 394 23.57 -6.13 6.83
CA ASN A 394 23.63 -7.58 7.08
C ASN A 394 23.08 -8.45 5.94
N SER A 395 22.86 -7.90 4.75
CA SER A 395 22.32 -8.65 3.60
C SER A 395 21.11 -9.52 3.97
N LEU A 396 20.19 -8.96 4.78
CA LEU A 396 19.03 -9.68 5.24
C LEU A 396 18.08 -9.99 4.08
N ARG A 397 17.48 -11.16 4.10
CA ARG A 397 16.39 -11.56 3.20
C ARG A 397 15.09 -11.57 3.97
N VAL A 398 14.18 -10.69 3.60
CA VAL A 398 12.87 -10.50 4.24
C VAL A 398 11.81 -11.11 3.36
N TYR A 399 11.23 -12.21 3.80
CA TYR A 399 10.12 -12.87 3.12
C TYR A 399 8.81 -12.33 3.66
N THR A 400 7.94 -11.88 2.75
CA THR A 400 6.71 -11.17 3.08
C THR A 400 5.48 -11.91 2.58
N THR A 401 4.31 -11.42 2.98
CA THR A 401 3.00 -11.93 2.57
C THR A 401 2.51 -11.32 1.24
N LEU A 402 3.25 -10.35 0.68
CA LEU A 402 2.89 -9.61 -0.53
C LEU A 402 2.66 -10.55 -1.72
N ASP A 403 1.50 -10.39 -2.35
CA ASP A 403 1.22 -10.99 -3.66
C ASP A 403 1.36 -9.91 -4.75
N PRO A 404 2.39 -9.99 -5.62
CA PRO A 404 2.62 -8.97 -6.64
C PRO A 404 1.46 -8.79 -7.63
N VAL A 405 0.71 -9.86 -7.90
CA VAL A 405 -0.42 -9.81 -8.85
C VAL A 405 -1.62 -9.13 -8.22
N LEU A 406 -1.93 -9.46 -6.97
CA LEU A 406 -2.98 -8.78 -6.20
C LEU A 406 -2.62 -7.33 -5.92
N GLN A 407 -1.35 -7.03 -5.66
CA GLN A 407 -0.87 -5.66 -5.49
C GLN A 407 -1.10 -4.82 -6.76
N LYS A 408 -0.78 -5.38 -7.93
CA LYS A 408 -1.07 -4.73 -9.21
C LYS A 408 -2.57 -4.49 -9.40
N ALA A 409 -3.38 -5.50 -9.12
CA ALA A 409 -4.84 -5.38 -9.18
C ALA A 409 -5.38 -4.30 -8.24
N ALA A 410 -4.82 -4.19 -7.03
CA ALA A 410 -5.18 -3.16 -6.05
C ALA A 410 -4.82 -1.75 -6.54
N THR A 411 -3.63 -1.57 -7.10
CA THR A 411 -3.19 -0.28 -7.66
C THR A 411 -4.10 0.15 -8.82
N GLU A 412 -4.36 -0.75 -9.78
CA GLU A 412 -5.26 -0.48 -10.92
C GLU A 412 -6.69 -0.15 -10.45
N ALA A 413 -7.19 -0.86 -9.42
CA ALA A 413 -8.52 -0.61 -8.87
C ALA A 413 -8.61 0.77 -8.20
N VAL A 414 -7.59 1.17 -7.43
CA VAL A 414 -7.52 2.51 -6.81
C VAL A 414 -7.46 3.60 -7.88
N GLU A 415 -6.63 3.46 -8.91
CA GLU A 415 -6.52 4.43 -10.00
C GLU A 415 -7.85 4.62 -10.75
N LYS A 416 -8.47 3.53 -11.17
CA LYS A 416 -9.77 3.55 -11.86
C LYS A 416 -10.87 4.12 -10.99
N GLY A 417 -10.92 3.71 -9.71
CA GLY A 417 -11.92 4.16 -8.77
C GLY A 417 -11.78 5.64 -8.43
N LEU A 418 -10.56 6.15 -8.29
CA LEU A 418 -10.30 7.57 -8.11
C LEU A 418 -10.75 8.40 -9.33
N LYS A 419 -10.43 7.92 -10.53
CA LYS A 419 -10.90 8.57 -11.76
C LYS A 419 -12.44 8.66 -11.78
N PHE A 420 -13.12 7.55 -11.45
CA PHE A 420 -14.56 7.53 -11.37
C PHE A 420 -15.11 8.49 -10.30
N ALA A 421 -14.51 8.50 -9.08
CA ALA A 421 -14.90 9.43 -8.02
C ALA A 421 -14.69 10.89 -8.42
N ASP A 422 -13.58 11.19 -9.08
CA ASP A 422 -13.24 12.52 -9.58
C ASP A 422 -14.25 13.01 -10.64
N GLU A 423 -14.67 12.14 -11.55
CA GLU A 423 -15.73 12.42 -12.52
C GLU A 423 -17.07 12.74 -11.83
N GLN A 424 -17.43 11.99 -10.78
CA GLN A 424 -18.64 12.26 -9.98
C GLN A 424 -18.56 13.63 -9.27
N LEU A 425 -17.37 14.02 -8.79
CA LEU A 425 -17.16 15.30 -8.11
C LEU A 425 -16.98 16.47 -9.09
N ALA A 426 -16.71 16.21 -10.37
CA ALA A 426 -16.47 17.25 -11.38
C ALA A 426 -17.66 18.21 -11.52
N ALA A 427 -18.90 17.73 -11.40
CA ALA A 427 -20.10 18.56 -11.43
C ALA A 427 -20.20 19.52 -10.22
N GLN A 428 -19.69 19.09 -9.06
CA GLN A 428 -19.63 19.92 -7.84
C GLN A 428 -18.53 20.98 -7.98
N ARG A 429 -17.37 20.63 -8.55
CA ARG A 429 -16.26 21.56 -8.81
C ARG A 429 -16.67 22.69 -9.75
N LYS A 430 -17.41 22.38 -10.84
CA LYS A 430 -17.90 23.39 -11.77
C LYS A 430 -18.81 24.43 -11.12
N ARG A 431 -19.46 24.11 -10.02
CA ARG A 431 -20.32 25.02 -9.24
C ARG A 431 -19.56 25.83 -8.19
N SER A 432 -18.28 25.50 -7.93
CA SER A 432 -17.45 26.19 -6.98
C SER A 432 -16.94 27.53 -7.53
N LYS A 433 -16.84 28.54 -6.65
CA LYS A 433 -16.26 29.85 -7.00
C LYS A 433 -14.77 29.79 -7.38
N ASN A 434 -14.04 28.75 -6.88
CA ASN A 434 -12.62 28.53 -7.14
C ASN A 434 -12.40 27.03 -7.48
N PRO A 435 -12.74 26.56 -8.68
CA PRO A 435 -12.68 25.14 -9.04
C PRO A 435 -11.26 24.57 -9.03
N ASP A 436 -10.25 25.39 -9.37
CA ASP A 436 -8.85 24.95 -9.45
C ASP A 436 -8.17 24.79 -8.09
N ASN A 437 -8.80 25.27 -7.01
CA ASN A 437 -8.25 25.23 -5.65
C ASN A 437 -8.87 24.12 -4.78
N LEU A 438 -9.69 23.26 -5.33
CA LEU A 438 -10.24 22.11 -4.62
C LEU A 438 -9.24 20.95 -4.66
N PRO A 439 -8.91 20.33 -3.52
CA PRO A 439 -8.00 19.19 -3.49
C PRO A 439 -8.60 18.03 -4.27
N LYS A 440 -7.71 17.20 -4.81
CA LYS A 440 -8.12 15.93 -5.42
C LYS A 440 -8.40 14.91 -4.32
N PRO A 441 -9.42 14.06 -4.46
CA PRO A 441 -9.66 12.99 -3.52
C PRO A 441 -8.49 12.02 -3.53
N GLN A 442 -8.28 11.36 -2.40
CA GLN A 442 -7.36 10.26 -2.22
C GLN A 442 -8.15 8.97 -2.03
N ALA A 443 -7.52 7.84 -2.33
CA ALA A 443 -8.08 6.54 -2.02
C ALA A 443 -7.02 5.61 -1.45
N ALA A 444 -7.46 4.65 -0.67
CA ALA A 444 -6.63 3.60 -0.13
C ALA A 444 -7.36 2.26 -0.20
N LEU A 445 -6.59 1.18 -0.36
CA LEU A 445 -7.09 -0.19 -0.34
C LEU A 445 -6.11 -1.08 0.39
N ILE A 446 -6.62 -1.91 1.31
CA ILE A 446 -5.90 -3.03 1.91
C ILE A 446 -6.67 -4.30 1.62
N ALA A 447 -5.94 -5.34 1.22
CA ALA A 447 -6.49 -6.69 1.01
C ALA A 447 -5.66 -7.72 1.77
N LEU A 448 -6.33 -8.62 2.45
CA LEU A 448 -5.70 -9.65 3.27
C LEU A 448 -6.47 -10.98 3.23
N ASP A 449 -5.79 -12.04 3.58
CA ASP A 449 -6.38 -13.34 3.86
C ASP A 449 -7.03 -13.29 5.25
N PRO A 450 -8.36 -13.49 5.38
CA PRO A 450 -9.03 -13.39 6.67
C PRO A 450 -8.66 -14.51 7.65
N HIS A 451 -8.15 -15.65 7.18
CA HIS A 451 -7.81 -16.81 8.01
C HIS A 451 -6.42 -16.71 8.62
N THR A 452 -5.49 -16.05 7.93
CA THR A 452 -4.10 -15.90 8.37
C THR A 452 -3.76 -14.49 8.83
N GLY A 453 -4.47 -13.47 8.36
CA GLY A 453 -4.14 -12.07 8.59
C GLY A 453 -3.05 -11.54 7.63
N GLU A 454 -2.58 -12.35 6.70
CA GLU A 454 -1.54 -12.00 5.74
C GLU A 454 -2.00 -10.89 4.79
N ILE A 455 -1.33 -9.75 4.80
CA ILE A 455 -1.59 -8.64 3.88
C ILE A 455 -1.08 -9.01 2.49
N LYS A 456 -2.00 -9.21 1.54
CA LYS A 456 -1.69 -9.58 0.17
C LYS A 456 -1.42 -8.37 -0.73
N ALA A 457 -2.08 -7.23 -0.44
CA ALA A 457 -1.89 -5.98 -1.15
C ALA A 457 -2.19 -4.77 -0.25
N MET A 458 -1.45 -3.67 -0.45
CA MET A 458 -1.66 -2.41 0.26
C MET A 458 -1.38 -1.22 -0.66
N VAL A 459 -2.36 -0.35 -0.82
CA VAL A 459 -2.27 0.91 -1.55
C VAL A 459 -2.71 2.03 -0.60
N GLY A 460 -1.78 2.87 -0.17
CA GLY A 460 -2.02 3.93 0.83
C GLY A 460 -2.37 5.30 0.25
N GLY A 461 -2.47 5.44 -1.07
CA GLY A 461 -2.75 6.70 -1.75
C GLY A 461 -2.70 6.59 -3.26
N SER A 462 -3.09 7.66 -3.97
CA SER A 462 -3.14 7.70 -5.43
C SER A 462 -1.78 7.72 -6.11
N ASP A 463 -0.81 8.34 -5.49
CA ASP A 463 0.55 8.53 -6.02
C ASP A 463 1.53 8.64 -4.85
N TYR A 464 2.33 7.59 -4.69
CA TYR A 464 3.35 7.54 -3.65
C TYR A 464 4.46 8.59 -3.85
N GLY A 465 4.78 8.92 -5.10
CA GLY A 465 5.77 9.96 -5.41
C GLY A 465 5.31 11.36 -4.98
N ALA A 466 4.00 11.62 -5.03
CA ALA A 466 3.41 12.88 -4.58
C ALA A 466 3.19 12.92 -3.06
N SER A 467 2.83 11.79 -2.44
CA SER A 467 2.54 11.67 -1.01
C SER A 467 2.90 10.29 -0.48
N GLN A 468 3.84 10.25 0.45
CA GLN A 468 4.26 9.04 1.17
C GLN A 468 3.35 8.72 2.36
N TYR A 469 2.37 9.58 2.62
CA TYR A 469 1.41 9.39 3.70
C TYR A 469 0.58 8.13 3.45
N ASN A 470 0.87 7.07 4.22
CA ASN A 470 0.19 5.79 4.13
C ASN A 470 -1.15 5.82 4.87
N ARG A 471 -2.22 6.06 4.13
CA ARG A 471 -3.56 6.21 4.72
C ARG A 471 -4.10 4.93 5.34
N ILE A 472 -3.52 3.78 5.01
CA ILE A 472 -3.91 2.50 5.62
C ILE A 472 -3.54 2.46 7.11
N ILE A 473 -2.38 3.02 7.49
CA ILE A 473 -1.84 2.93 8.85
C ILE A 473 -1.85 4.27 9.61
N GLN A 474 -1.86 5.39 8.89
CA GLN A 474 -1.68 6.72 9.48
C GLN A 474 -2.95 7.58 9.47
N ALA A 475 -3.93 7.28 8.59
CA ALA A 475 -5.15 8.07 8.52
C ALA A 475 -6.17 7.58 9.54
N PHE A 476 -6.29 8.31 10.64
CA PHE A 476 -7.37 8.13 11.61
C PHE A 476 -8.64 8.80 11.09
N ARG A 477 -9.64 7.99 10.71
CA ARG A 477 -10.87 8.42 10.05
C ARG A 477 -12.10 7.81 10.68
N GLN A 478 -13.22 8.54 10.63
CA GLN A 478 -14.49 8.02 11.11
C GLN A 478 -14.98 6.89 10.20
N PRO A 479 -15.16 5.65 10.71
CA PRO A 479 -15.62 4.53 9.90
C PRO A 479 -17.07 4.72 9.42
N GLY A 480 -17.86 5.53 10.11
CA GLY A 480 -19.26 5.71 9.79
C GLY A 480 -20.01 4.36 9.77
N SER A 481 -20.85 4.16 8.78
CA SER A 481 -21.73 2.99 8.70
C SER A 481 -21.05 1.63 8.50
N ILE A 482 -19.73 1.56 8.20
CA ILE A 482 -19.03 0.26 8.24
C ILE A 482 -18.86 -0.27 9.66
N PHE A 483 -19.13 0.57 10.67
CA PHE A 483 -19.17 0.15 12.07
C PHE A 483 -20.48 -0.52 12.50
N LYS A 484 -21.60 -0.30 11.79
CA LYS A 484 -22.89 -0.86 12.18
C LYS A 484 -22.91 -2.38 12.36
N PRO A 485 -22.19 -3.21 11.59
CA PRO A 485 -22.09 -4.64 11.86
C PRO A 485 -21.65 -4.98 13.29
N PHE A 486 -20.78 -4.17 13.90
CA PHE A 486 -20.35 -4.38 15.30
C PHE A 486 -21.49 -4.08 16.29
N VAL A 487 -22.32 -3.09 16.00
CA VAL A 487 -23.51 -2.79 16.83
C VAL A 487 -24.48 -3.93 16.81
N TYR A 488 -24.80 -4.46 15.62
CA TYR A 488 -25.74 -5.57 15.48
C TYR A 488 -25.16 -6.88 16.02
N ALA A 489 -23.86 -7.13 15.83
CA ALA A 489 -23.20 -8.28 16.44
C ALA A 489 -23.27 -8.24 17.98
N ALA A 490 -22.98 -7.08 18.58
CA ALA A 490 -23.13 -6.90 20.03
C ALA A 490 -24.58 -7.08 20.52
N ALA A 491 -25.55 -6.76 19.64
CA ALA A 491 -26.96 -6.96 19.95
C ALA A 491 -27.38 -8.44 19.87
N PHE A 492 -26.96 -9.15 18.84
CA PHE A 492 -27.27 -10.59 18.72
C PHE A 492 -26.51 -11.43 19.76
N GLU A 493 -25.35 -10.95 20.23
CA GLU A 493 -24.60 -11.60 21.30
C GLU A 493 -25.43 -11.72 22.61
N THR A 494 -26.47 -10.88 22.82
CA THR A 494 -27.36 -10.98 23.96
C THR A 494 -28.07 -12.33 24.05
N ALA A 495 -28.18 -13.07 22.93
CA ALA A 495 -28.71 -14.43 22.94
C ALA A 495 -27.85 -15.43 23.76
N PHE A 496 -26.61 -15.09 24.01
CA PHE A 496 -25.65 -15.91 24.75
C PHE A 496 -25.31 -15.33 26.13
N ASP A 497 -26.05 -14.33 26.63
CA ASP A 497 -25.77 -13.72 27.92
C ASP A 497 -25.73 -14.79 29.02
N GLY A 498 -24.62 -14.83 29.77
CA GLY A 498 -24.36 -15.83 30.80
C GLY A 498 -23.64 -17.11 30.33
N ALA A 499 -23.42 -17.30 29.03
CA ALA A 499 -22.62 -18.39 28.47
C ALA A 499 -21.20 -17.90 28.09
N PRO A 500 -20.12 -18.49 28.67
CA PRO A 500 -18.76 -18.10 28.30
C PRO A 500 -18.43 -18.49 26.85
N LEU A 501 -17.54 -17.72 26.19
CA LEU A 501 -16.92 -18.11 24.92
C LEU A 501 -15.98 -19.30 25.18
N GLU A 502 -16.08 -20.38 24.41
CA GLU A 502 -15.11 -21.47 24.46
C GLU A 502 -13.74 -20.95 24.09
N GLY A 503 -12.70 -21.14 24.92
CA GLY A 503 -11.34 -20.68 24.65
C GLY A 503 -11.01 -19.25 25.09
N ALA A 504 -11.95 -18.48 25.63
CA ALA A 504 -11.63 -17.17 26.18
C ALA A 504 -10.73 -17.28 27.43
N PRO A 505 -9.68 -16.44 27.57
CA PRO A 505 -8.94 -16.40 28.83
C PRO A 505 -9.88 -16.06 29.97
N PRO A 506 -9.69 -16.66 31.17
CA PRO A 506 -10.59 -16.44 32.31
C PRO A 506 -10.66 -14.93 32.59
N ALA A 507 -11.90 -14.42 32.69
CA ALA A 507 -12.14 -13.05 33.10
C ALA A 507 -11.52 -12.84 34.48
N THR A 508 -10.65 -11.86 34.63
CA THR A 508 -10.07 -11.47 35.90
C THR A 508 -11.20 -11.08 36.85
N ASP A 509 -11.32 -11.88 37.93
CA ASP A 509 -12.29 -11.76 38.99
C ASP A 509 -12.44 -10.34 39.55
N THR A 510 -13.56 -9.68 39.28
CA THR A 510 -14.08 -8.61 40.14
C THR A 510 -15.62 -8.68 40.24
N ALA A 511 -16.17 -9.85 40.56
CA ALA A 511 -17.45 -10.00 41.25
C ALA A 511 -17.66 -11.49 41.59
N LYS A 512 -17.77 -11.86 42.85
CA LYS A 512 -18.15 -13.19 43.26
C LYS A 512 -19.58 -13.45 42.79
N PRO A 513 -19.88 -14.56 42.10
CA PRO A 513 -21.25 -14.94 41.82
C PRO A 513 -21.84 -15.58 43.08
N ASP A 514 -23.04 -15.17 43.43
CA ASP A 514 -23.87 -15.81 44.43
C ASP A 514 -24.25 -17.22 43.95
N GLN A 515 -23.90 -18.24 44.75
CA GLN A 515 -24.13 -19.66 44.45
C GLN A 515 -25.58 -20.01 44.67
N THR A 516 -26.49 -19.72 43.77
CA THR A 516 -27.80 -20.40 43.72
C THR A 516 -28.38 -20.29 42.30
N THR A 517 -27.94 -21.15 41.38
CA THR A 517 -28.66 -21.40 40.13
C THR A 517 -28.81 -22.92 39.90
N PRO A 518 -30.03 -23.43 39.63
CA PRO A 518 -30.27 -24.86 39.39
C PRO A 518 -29.80 -25.30 37.99
N PRO A 519 -29.63 -26.62 37.71
CA PRO A 519 -29.10 -27.13 36.42
C PRO A 519 -30.08 -26.89 35.26
N ALA A 520 -29.49 -26.81 34.04
CA ALA A 520 -30.13 -26.33 32.83
C ALA A 520 -31.37 -27.12 32.30
N GLU A 521 -31.67 -28.30 32.81
CA GLU A 521 -32.85 -29.08 32.38
C GLU A 521 -34.17 -28.66 33.03
N GLU A 522 -34.16 -27.97 34.16
CA GLU A 522 -35.39 -27.48 34.83
C GLU A 522 -35.80 -26.06 34.36
N ALA A 523 -34.91 -25.35 33.62
CA ALA A 523 -35.16 -23.96 33.17
C ALA A 523 -36.17 -23.82 32.03
N ALA A 524 -36.64 -24.91 31.41
CA ALA A 524 -37.56 -24.84 30.25
C ALA A 524 -39.03 -24.54 30.66
N THR A 525 -39.34 -24.53 31.95
CA THR A 525 -40.72 -24.29 32.47
C THR A 525 -40.80 -23.06 33.39
N ASP A 526 -39.71 -22.32 33.60
CA ASP A 526 -39.72 -21.14 34.48
C ASP A 526 -40.23 -19.90 33.72
N PRO A 527 -41.29 -19.22 34.23
CA PRO A 527 -41.79 -17.96 33.66
C PRO A 527 -40.77 -16.84 33.63
N GLN A 528 -39.71 -16.86 34.49
CA GLN A 528 -38.62 -15.91 34.45
C GLN A 528 -37.66 -16.18 33.27
N ALA A 529 -37.45 -17.41 32.83
CA ALA A 529 -36.67 -17.76 31.64
C ALA A 529 -37.38 -17.32 30.35
N ALA A 530 -38.73 -17.37 30.33
CA ALA A 530 -39.53 -16.85 29.25
C ALA A 530 -39.47 -15.31 29.15
N ALA A 531 -39.41 -14.61 30.31
CA ALA A 531 -39.27 -13.15 30.32
C ALA A 531 -37.87 -12.69 29.89
N THR A 532 -36.79 -13.46 30.16
CA THR A 532 -35.42 -13.17 29.71
C THR A 532 -35.31 -13.34 28.18
N ARG A 533 -36.04 -14.31 27.60
CA ARG A 533 -36.12 -14.50 26.14
C ARG A 533 -36.82 -13.35 25.40
N SER A 534 -37.66 -12.56 26.05
CA SER A 534 -38.36 -11.39 25.45
C SER A 534 -37.42 -10.23 25.18
N ASN A 535 -36.18 -10.22 25.65
CA ASN A 535 -35.18 -9.17 25.48
C ASN A 535 -34.12 -9.47 24.40
N VAL A 536 -34.13 -10.68 23.81
CA VAL A 536 -33.18 -11.08 22.79
C VAL A 536 -33.52 -10.35 21.48
N ILE A 537 -32.48 -9.75 20.87
CA ILE A 537 -32.61 -9.10 19.56
C ILE A 537 -32.33 -10.14 18.49
N THR A 538 -33.24 -10.21 17.49
CA THR A 538 -33.16 -11.12 16.34
C THR A 538 -33.21 -10.33 15.03
N PRO A 539 -32.91 -10.92 13.87
CA PRO A 539 -33.01 -10.24 12.57
C PRO A 539 -34.42 -9.66 12.26
N ILE A 540 -35.47 -10.28 12.77
CA ILE A 540 -36.88 -9.85 12.59
C ILE A 540 -37.38 -8.92 13.70
N THR A 541 -36.60 -8.64 14.72
CA THR A 541 -36.98 -7.65 15.75
C THR A 541 -37.30 -6.33 15.11
N THR A 542 -38.48 -5.78 15.43
CA THR A 542 -38.98 -4.54 14.85
C THR A 542 -38.54 -3.31 15.61
N LEU A 543 -38.28 -2.26 14.88
CA LEU A 543 -37.90 -0.93 15.35
C LEU A 543 -38.70 0.12 14.57
N VAL A 544 -39.01 1.23 15.22
CA VAL A 544 -39.65 2.35 14.55
C VAL A 544 -38.61 3.32 14.03
N ASP A 545 -38.56 3.49 12.73
CA ASP A 545 -37.69 4.43 12.03
C ASP A 545 -38.39 5.77 11.85
N GLU A 546 -38.16 6.69 12.77
CA GLU A 546 -38.79 8.01 12.85
C GLU A 546 -37.80 9.04 13.42
N PRO A 547 -38.00 10.35 13.22
CA PRO A 547 -37.18 11.37 13.90
C PRO A 547 -37.21 11.13 15.41
N THR A 548 -36.01 10.96 15.99
CA THR A 548 -35.87 10.59 17.40
C THR A 548 -34.76 11.41 18.07
N THR A 549 -35.05 11.92 19.25
CA THR A 549 -34.09 12.61 20.12
C THR A 549 -33.58 11.64 21.19
N PHE A 550 -32.27 11.48 21.26
CA PHE A 550 -31.61 10.64 22.25
C PHE A 550 -31.02 11.50 23.35
N VAL A 551 -31.37 11.22 24.59
CA VAL A 551 -30.86 11.88 25.79
C VAL A 551 -29.96 10.91 26.55
N TYR A 552 -28.70 11.32 26.80
CA TYR A 552 -27.73 10.48 27.50
C TYR A 552 -27.03 11.29 28.62
N GLN A 553 -26.86 10.68 29.78
CA GLN A 553 -26.19 11.32 30.91
C GLN A 553 -24.75 11.73 30.55
N GLY A 554 -24.40 12.98 30.82
CA GLY A 554 -23.07 13.54 30.52
C GLY A 554 -22.97 14.18 29.11
N MET A 555 -23.99 14.19 28.30
CA MET A 555 -24.04 14.97 27.07
C MET A 555 -24.66 16.36 27.34
N PRO A 556 -24.01 17.45 26.89
CA PRO A 556 -24.50 18.83 27.13
C PRO A 556 -25.75 19.18 26.33
N LYS A 557 -26.04 18.42 25.26
CA LYS A 557 -27.21 18.60 24.38
C LYS A 557 -27.78 17.24 23.98
N PRO A 558 -29.08 17.12 23.76
CA PRO A 558 -29.70 15.97 23.14
C PRO A 558 -29.07 15.66 21.77
N TYR A 559 -29.02 14.39 21.41
CA TYR A 559 -28.50 13.92 20.14
C TYR A 559 -29.65 13.61 19.18
N GLU A 560 -29.70 14.32 18.06
CA GLU A 560 -30.76 14.24 17.05
C GLU A 560 -30.18 13.78 15.70
N PRO A 561 -29.90 12.49 15.53
CA PRO A 561 -29.40 11.96 14.27
C PRO A 561 -30.50 11.89 13.22
N ASN A 562 -30.13 12.17 11.98
CA ASN A 562 -31.02 11.98 10.84
C ASN A 562 -30.61 10.74 10.04
N ASN A 563 -31.59 10.09 9.40
CA ASN A 563 -31.33 9.17 8.32
C ASN A 563 -30.82 9.93 7.08
N TYR A 564 -30.18 9.20 6.16
CA TYR A 564 -29.74 9.78 4.90
C TYR A 564 -30.91 10.39 4.14
N HIS A 565 -30.73 11.61 3.64
CA HIS A 565 -31.80 12.44 3.04
C HIS A 565 -33.04 12.68 3.91
N GLN A 566 -32.93 12.50 5.24
CA GLN A 566 -34.06 12.67 6.19
C GLN A 566 -35.29 11.79 5.83
N GLN A 567 -35.06 10.62 5.25
CA GLN A 567 -36.10 9.65 4.92
C GLN A 567 -36.28 8.64 6.03
N TYR A 568 -37.51 8.43 6.45
CA TYR A 568 -37.89 7.50 7.50
C TYR A 568 -38.87 6.49 6.95
N ARG A 569 -38.80 5.25 7.42
CA ARG A 569 -39.56 4.11 6.86
C ARG A 569 -40.63 3.55 7.78
N GLY A 570 -40.84 4.15 8.97
CA GLY A 570 -41.78 3.64 9.97
C GLY A 570 -41.26 2.33 10.59
N VAL A 571 -42.12 1.32 10.72
CA VAL A 571 -41.72 0.04 11.29
C VAL A 571 -40.80 -0.73 10.33
N VAL A 572 -39.61 -1.07 10.81
CA VAL A 572 -38.60 -1.85 10.06
C VAL A 572 -38.05 -2.96 10.93
N THR A 573 -37.58 -4.05 10.30
CA THR A 573 -36.84 -5.09 10.99
C THR A 573 -35.34 -4.71 11.17
N VAL A 574 -34.66 -5.33 12.11
CA VAL A 574 -33.21 -5.21 12.30
C VAL A 574 -32.46 -5.57 11.01
N ARG A 575 -32.88 -6.62 10.29
CA ARG A 575 -32.35 -6.96 8.95
C ARG A 575 -32.45 -5.78 8.00
N THR A 576 -33.67 -5.20 7.85
CA THR A 576 -33.92 -4.07 6.95
C THR A 576 -33.10 -2.86 7.34
N ALA A 577 -32.96 -2.59 8.65
CA ALA A 577 -32.17 -1.47 9.16
C ALA A 577 -30.68 -1.59 8.82
N LEU A 578 -30.07 -2.78 8.96
CA LEU A 578 -28.68 -3.03 8.56
C LEU A 578 -28.50 -2.96 7.04
N GLN A 579 -29.38 -3.63 6.30
CA GLN A 579 -29.34 -3.75 4.84
C GLN A 579 -29.41 -2.41 4.13
N ASN A 580 -30.28 -1.51 4.64
CA ASN A 580 -30.44 -0.15 4.14
C ASN A 580 -29.61 0.90 4.89
N SER A 581 -28.81 0.46 5.86
CA SER A 581 -27.91 1.32 6.63
C SER A 581 -28.63 2.46 7.37
N LEU A 582 -29.84 2.22 7.92
CA LEU A 582 -30.65 3.21 8.64
C LEU A 582 -29.92 3.65 9.93
N ASN A 583 -29.94 4.95 10.24
CA ASN A 583 -29.23 5.51 11.39
C ASN A 583 -30.03 5.36 12.69
N VAL A 584 -31.26 5.87 12.69
CA VAL A 584 -32.10 5.91 13.88
C VAL A 584 -32.38 4.51 14.45
N PRO A 585 -32.76 3.50 13.65
CA PRO A 585 -32.93 2.14 14.15
C PRO A 585 -31.64 1.54 14.74
N THR A 586 -30.48 1.84 14.14
CA THR A 586 -29.19 1.34 14.67
C THR A 586 -28.89 1.93 16.05
N ILE A 587 -29.18 3.23 16.27
CA ILE A 587 -28.99 3.84 17.58
C ILE A 587 -29.97 3.27 18.58
N LYS A 588 -31.23 3.04 18.21
CA LYS A 588 -32.24 2.39 19.07
C LYS A 588 -31.82 0.98 19.49
N VAL A 589 -31.17 0.21 18.61
CA VAL A 589 -30.56 -1.08 18.97
C VAL A 589 -29.45 -0.89 19.99
N ALA A 590 -28.52 0.05 19.71
CA ALA A 590 -27.39 0.31 20.63
C ALA A 590 -27.86 0.83 22.00
N GLU A 591 -28.91 1.63 22.05
CA GLU A 591 -29.55 2.09 23.29
C GLU A 591 -30.14 0.94 24.08
N ARG A 592 -30.85 0.04 23.39
CA ARG A 592 -31.49 -1.14 24.05
C ARG A 592 -30.50 -2.08 24.71
N ILE A 593 -29.30 -2.28 24.13
CA ILE A 593 -28.26 -3.16 24.68
C ILE A 593 -27.25 -2.42 25.55
N GLY A 594 -27.26 -1.09 25.55
CA GLY A 594 -26.30 -0.22 26.19
C GLY A 594 -25.10 0.15 25.29
N TYR A 595 -24.82 1.46 25.18
CA TYR A 595 -23.72 1.98 24.35
C TYR A 595 -22.34 1.49 24.80
N ASP A 596 -22.14 1.24 26.09
CA ASP A 596 -20.89 0.71 26.63
C ASP A 596 -20.65 -0.73 26.19
N ARG A 597 -21.69 -1.56 26.05
CA ARG A 597 -21.59 -2.90 25.47
C ARG A 597 -21.07 -2.84 24.03
N VAL A 598 -21.60 -1.94 23.23
CA VAL A 598 -21.12 -1.71 21.86
C VAL A 598 -19.66 -1.29 21.85
N ALA A 599 -19.26 -0.38 22.74
CA ALA A 599 -17.87 0.07 22.82
C ALA A 599 -16.92 -1.05 23.29
N GLN A 600 -17.33 -1.88 24.24
CA GLN A 600 -16.57 -3.05 24.72
C GLN A 600 -16.43 -4.11 23.63
N PHE A 601 -17.53 -4.42 22.91
CA PHE A 601 -17.50 -5.33 21.78
C PHE A 601 -16.50 -4.85 20.70
N ALA A 602 -16.55 -3.57 20.32
CA ALA A 602 -15.64 -2.98 19.36
C ALA A 602 -14.16 -3.10 19.79
N LYS A 603 -13.86 -2.86 21.05
CA LYS A 603 -12.51 -3.04 21.62
C LYS A 603 -12.05 -4.49 21.59
N ARG A 604 -12.92 -5.44 21.93
CA ARG A 604 -12.64 -6.88 21.85
C ARG A 604 -12.33 -7.30 20.42
N MET A 605 -13.03 -6.71 19.45
CA MET A 605 -12.75 -6.88 18.01
C MET A 605 -11.44 -6.21 17.55
N GLY A 606 -10.71 -5.54 18.45
CA GLY A 606 -9.39 -4.95 18.17
C GLY A 606 -9.43 -3.52 17.63
N LEU A 607 -10.57 -2.84 17.73
CA LEU A 607 -10.64 -1.42 17.39
C LEU A 607 -10.08 -0.55 18.52
N ASN A 608 -9.82 0.71 18.22
CA ASN A 608 -9.20 1.67 19.10
C ASN A 608 -9.75 1.63 20.55
N ALA A 609 -8.85 1.49 21.52
CA ALA A 609 -9.19 1.43 22.93
C ALA A 609 -9.83 2.71 23.50
N LYS A 610 -9.75 3.84 22.79
CA LYS A 610 -10.34 5.13 23.19
C LYS A 610 -11.85 5.23 22.91
N ILE A 611 -12.46 4.26 22.23
CA ILE A 611 -13.90 4.23 21.96
C ILE A 611 -14.69 4.26 23.27
N LYS A 612 -15.66 5.17 23.34
CA LYS A 612 -16.54 5.35 24.51
C LYS A 612 -18.00 5.11 24.15
N GLY A 613 -18.79 4.66 25.14
CA GLY A 613 -20.22 4.36 24.97
C GLY A 613 -21.11 5.61 25.00
N TYR A 614 -21.13 6.35 23.91
CA TYR A 614 -22.10 7.42 23.65
C TYR A 614 -23.07 7.05 22.52
N PRO A 615 -24.24 7.68 22.41
CA PRO A 615 -25.18 7.38 21.32
C PRO A 615 -24.57 7.42 19.93
N SER A 616 -23.64 8.33 19.69
CA SER A 616 -22.94 8.47 18.40
C SER A 616 -21.99 7.32 18.08
N VAL A 617 -21.64 6.46 19.07
CA VAL A 617 -20.82 5.26 18.80
C VAL A 617 -21.52 4.32 17.82
N ALA A 618 -22.84 4.24 17.88
CA ALA A 618 -23.64 3.39 16.99
C ALA A 618 -23.46 3.73 15.49
N LEU A 619 -23.08 4.96 15.19
CA LEU A 619 -22.84 5.44 13.83
C LEU A 619 -21.34 5.52 13.48
N GLY A 620 -20.43 4.98 14.31
CA GLY A 620 -19.00 5.04 14.06
C GLY A 620 -18.41 6.46 14.12
N ALA A 621 -18.91 7.31 15.04
CA ALA A 621 -18.42 8.68 15.23
C ALA A 621 -17.17 8.72 16.14
N PHE A 622 -16.19 7.93 15.81
CA PHE A 622 -14.85 7.86 16.41
C PHE A 622 -13.83 7.55 15.31
N GLU A 623 -12.56 7.67 15.60
CA GLU A 623 -11.52 7.54 14.57
C GLU A 623 -10.81 6.18 14.67
N VAL A 624 -10.62 5.56 13.51
CA VAL A 624 -9.87 4.29 13.31
C VAL A 624 -9.05 4.37 12.03
N THR A 625 -8.05 3.51 11.92
CA THR A 625 -7.32 3.32 10.65
C THR A 625 -7.99 2.24 9.79
N PRO A 626 -7.81 2.27 8.47
CA PRO A 626 -8.23 1.16 7.61
C PRO A 626 -7.61 -0.19 8.01
N LEU A 627 -6.38 -0.21 8.55
CA LEU A 627 -5.72 -1.41 9.06
C LEU A 627 -6.46 -2.00 10.27
N GLU A 628 -6.84 -1.16 11.25
CA GLU A 628 -7.63 -1.60 12.40
C GLU A 628 -8.98 -2.19 11.95
N MET A 629 -9.67 -1.54 11.01
CA MET A 629 -10.92 -2.06 10.47
C MET A 629 -10.72 -3.38 9.72
N ALA A 630 -9.66 -3.53 8.94
CA ALA A 630 -9.35 -4.78 8.26
C ALA A 630 -9.14 -5.92 9.26
N GLY A 631 -8.34 -5.69 10.31
CA GLY A 631 -8.14 -6.66 11.38
C GLY A 631 -9.44 -7.04 12.11
N ALA A 632 -10.30 -6.07 12.41
CA ALA A 632 -11.59 -6.33 13.08
C ALA A 632 -12.56 -7.12 12.19
N TYR A 633 -12.59 -6.84 10.88
CA TYR A 633 -13.46 -7.55 9.94
C TYR A 633 -13.03 -9.00 9.68
N THR A 634 -11.77 -9.38 9.97
CA THR A 634 -11.36 -10.79 9.87
C THR A 634 -12.23 -11.69 10.73
N ALA A 635 -12.66 -11.23 11.89
CA ALA A 635 -13.49 -12.03 12.79
C ALA A 635 -14.86 -12.40 12.17
N PHE A 636 -15.48 -11.53 11.35
CA PHE A 636 -16.69 -11.88 10.63
C PHE A 636 -16.44 -12.92 9.53
N ALA A 637 -15.31 -12.79 8.82
CA ALA A 637 -14.95 -13.66 7.71
C ALA A 637 -14.34 -15.00 8.15
N ASN A 638 -13.82 -15.10 9.39
CA ASN A 638 -13.08 -16.23 9.94
C ASN A 638 -13.77 -16.83 11.18
N GLU A 639 -15.09 -17.05 11.10
CA GLU A 639 -15.87 -17.81 12.11
C GLU A 639 -15.70 -17.28 13.55
N GLY A 640 -15.57 -15.96 13.72
CA GLY A 640 -15.41 -15.32 15.02
C GLY A 640 -13.97 -15.18 15.53
N ARG A 641 -13.02 -15.66 14.76
CA ARG A 641 -11.58 -15.57 15.05
C ARG A 641 -10.95 -14.36 14.39
N ARG A 642 -10.48 -13.42 15.19
CA ARG A 642 -9.79 -12.23 14.72
C ARG A 642 -8.32 -12.56 14.42
N MET A 643 -7.85 -12.15 13.26
CA MET A 643 -6.43 -12.17 12.89
C MET A 643 -5.82 -10.78 12.98
N GLN A 644 -4.55 -10.71 13.41
CA GLN A 644 -3.76 -9.49 13.32
C GLN A 644 -3.22 -9.34 11.90
N PRO A 645 -3.54 -8.24 11.20
CA PRO A 645 -2.92 -7.97 9.90
C PRO A 645 -1.40 -7.85 10.02
N HIS A 646 -0.66 -8.54 9.16
CA HIS A 646 0.80 -8.56 9.15
C HIS A 646 1.36 -8.75 7.74
N ALA A 647 2.62 -8.34 7.56
CA ALA A 647 3.30 -8.47 6.28
C ALA A 647 4.56 -9.35 6.33
N LEU A 648 5.08 -9.67 7.53
CA LEU A 648 6.32 -10.44 7.69
C LEU A 648 6.04 -11.94 7.85
N LEU A 649 6.74 -12.77 7.09
CA LEU A 649 6.78 -14.23 7.23
C LEU A 649 8.06 -14.70 7.90
N ARG A 650 9.20 -14.26 7.38
CA ARG A 650 10.53 -14.70 7.83
C ARG A 650 11.61 -13.68 7.49
N VAL A 651 12.62 -13.56 8.33
CA VAL A 651 13.86 -12.82 8.07
C VAL A 651 15.05 -13.76 8.23
N THR A 652 15.92 -13.82 7.23
CA THR A 652 17.16 -14.62 7.26
C THR A 652 18.36 -13.77 6.85
N SER A 653 19.55 -14.09 7.37
CA SER A 653 20.80 -13.55 6.90
C SER A 653 21.55 -14.52 5.99
N GLY A 654 22.40 -14.02 5.12
CA GLY A 654 23.20 -14.84 4.19
C GLY A 654 24.18 -15.77 4.90
N ASP A 655 24.66 -15.39 6.08
CA ASP A 655 25.58 -16.14 6.94
C ASP A 655 24.87 -17.14 7.88
N GLY A 656 23.53 -17.17 7.87
CA GLY A 656 22.73 -18.03 8.74
C GLY A 656 22.64 -17.58 10.20
N SER A 657 23.25 -16.45 10.59
CA SER A 657 23.20 -15.92 11.97
C SER A 657 21.80 -15.46 12.37
N THR A 658 20.99 -15.06 11.41
CA THR A 658 19.60 -14.65 11.62
C THR A 658 18.66 -15.61 10.88
N ASN A 659 17.69 -16.16 11.60
CA ASN A 659 16.58 -16.95 11.05
C ASN A 659 15.37 -16.78 11.95
N LYS A 660 14.60 -15.68 11.75
CA LYS A 660 13.42 -15.35 12.54
C LYS A 660 12.17 -15.58 11.71
N ALA A 661 11.31 -16.49 12.16
CA ALA A 661 9.97 -16.70 11.61
C ALA A 661 8.94 -15.95 12.46
N TYR A 662 7.96 -15.33 11.81
CA TYR A 662 6.83 -14.65 12.46
C TYR A 662 5.62 -15.59 12.45
N LYS A 663 4.95 -15.68 13.60
CA LYS A 663 3.73 -16.46 13.76
C LYS A 663 2.69 -15.59 14.43
N PHE A 664 1.48 -15.63 13.90
CA PHE A 664 0.35 -14.87 14.40
C PHE A 664 -0.79 -15.85 14.69
N GLU A 665 -1.23 -15.90 15.94
CA GLU A 665 -2.28 -16.80 16.36
C GLU A 665 -3.64 -16.10 16.28
N PRO A 666 -4.71 -16.82 15.88
CA PRO A 666 -6.06 -16.30 15.88
C PRO A 666 -6.55 -16.02 17.29
N GLN A 667 -7.27 -14.92 17.48
CA GLN A 667 -7.92 -14.56 18.74
C GLN A 667 -9.43 -14.82 18.61
N GLU A 668 -9.98 -15.67 19.45
CA GLU A 668 -11.43 -15.86 19.50
C GLU A 668 -12.08 -14.64 20.15
N VAL A 669 -12.88 -13.90 19.38
CA VAL A 669 -13.52 -12.65 19.80
C VAL A 669 -15.03 -12.68 19.74
N MET A 670 -15.61 -13.65 19.01
CA MET A 670 -17.04 -13.91 18.98
C MET A 670 -17.32 -15.38 18.65
N ARG A 671 -18.54 -15.83 18.91
CA ARG A 671 -18.96 -17.20 18.58
C ARG A 671 -19.13 -17.38 17.06
N PRO A 672 -18.88 -18.57 16.50
CA PRO A 672 -19.06 -18.87 15.08
C PRO A 672 -20.50 -18.60 14.59
N GLU A 673 -21.50 -18.88 15.41
CA GLU A 673 -22.91 -18.65 15.10
C GLU A 673 -23.19 -17.15 14.88
N LEU A 674 -22.60 -16.31 15.72
CA LEU A 674 -22.72 -14.86 15.61
C LEU A 674 -22.02 -14.33 14.36
N ALA A 675 -20.82 -14.83 14.06
CA ALA A 675 -20.07 -14.48 12.86
C ALA A 675 -20.85 -14.86 11.59
N TYR A 676 -21.44 -16.07 11.55
CA TYR A 676 -22.23 -16.52 10.43
C TYR A 676 -23.51 -15.70 10.25
N LEU A 677 -24.27 -15.45 11.35
CA LEU A 677 -25.47 -14.61 11.30
C LEU A 677 -25.15 -13.22 10.74
N MET A 678 -24.07 -12.61 11.19
CA MET A 678 -23.64 -11.31 10.65
C MET A 678 -23.24 -11.38 9.19
N THR A 679 -22.51 -12.42 8.78
CA THR A 679 -22.15 -12.67 7.38
C THR A 679 -23.40 -12.78 6.50
N TYR A 680 -24.37 -13.60 6.90
CA TYR A 680 -25.63 -13.79 6.19
C TYR A 680 -26.41 -12.47 6.03
N LEU A 681 -26.45 -11.65 7.07
CA LEU A 681 -27.09 -10.33 7.01
C LEU A 681 -26.32 -9.36 6.09
N MET A 682 -24.97 -9.41 6.10
CA MET A 682 -24.15 -8.58 5.24
C MET A 682 -24.10 -9.06 3.78
N GLU A 683 -24.39 -10.34 3.48
CA GLU A 683 -24.71 -10.80 2.12
C GLU A 683 -25.96 -10.08 1.61
N GLY A 684 -26.99 -9.91 2.45
CA GLY A 684 -28.17 -9.14 2.13
C GLY A 684 -27.87 -7.68 1.75
N VAL A 685 -26.88 -7.04 2.38
CA VAL A 685 -26.43 -5.68 2.00
C VAL A 685 -25.91 -5.66 0.56
N ILE A 686 -25.12 -6.67 0.16
CA ILE A 686 -24.55 -6.78 -1.20
C ILE A 686 -25.61 -7.21 -2.22
N ASN A 687 -26.50 -8.11 -1.84
CA ASN A 687 -27.46 -8.69 -2.80
C ASN A 687 -28.62 -7.74 -3.13
N SER A 688 -29.12 -6.98 -2.15
CA SER A 688 -30.32 -6.13 -2.31
C SER A 688 -30.32 -4.83 -1.49
N GLY A 689 -29.23 -4.56 -0.76
CA GLY A 689 -29.08 -3.36 0.08
C GLY A 689 -28.22 -2.27 -0.54
N THR A 690 -27.60 -1.46 0.33
CA THR A 690 -26.74 -0.33 -0.07
C THR A 690 -25.49 -0.77 -0.85
N GLY A 691 -25.12 -2.05 -0.79
CA GLY A 691 -24.01 -2.66 -1.51
C GLY A 691 -24.39 -3.29 -2.85
N ALA A 692 -25.63 -3.19 -3.31
CA ALA A 692 -26.11 -3.86 -4.54
C ALA A 692 -25.30 -3.48 -5.81
N GLY A 693 -24.61 -2.36 -5.78
CA GLY A 693 -23.66 -1.95 -6.82
C GLY A 693 -22.55 -2.97 -7.09
N VAL A 694 -22.22 -3.84 -6.14
CA VAL A 694 -21.27 -4.95 -6.32
C VAL A 694 -21.81 -5.94 -7.36
N ARG A 695 -23.06 -6.36 -7.20
CA ARG A 695 -23.74 -7.28 -8.14
C ARG A 695 -23.96 -6.63 -9.51
N ALA A 696 -24.38 -5.36 -9.51
CA ALA A 696 -24.58 -4.60 -10.75
C ALA A 696 -23.29 -4.43 -11.59
N ARG A 697 -22.12 -4.46 -10.95
CA ARG A 697 -20.80 -4.43 -11.61
C ARG A 697 -20.29 -5.81 -12.02
N GLY A 698 -21.06 -6.87 -11.81
CA GLY A 698 -20.78 -8.20 -12.32
C GLY A 698 -20.03 -9.15 -11.37
N PHE A 699 -19.79 -8.77 -10.11
CA PHE A 699 -19.21 -9.69 -9.14
C PHE A 699 -20.25 -10.70 -8.65
N LYS A 700 -20.02 -12.01 -8.91
CA LYS A 700 -21.03 -13.06 -8.70
C LYS A 700 -20.76 -13.99 -7.53
N LEU A 701 -19.49 -14.08 -7.07
CA LEU A 701 -19.14 -14.97 -5.96
C LEU A 701 -19.86 -14.57 -4.67
N PRO A 702 -20.13 -15.52 -3.75
CA PRO A 702 -20.64 -15.22 -2.42
C PRO A 702 -19.74 -14.18 -1.74
N ALA A 703 -20.37 -13.14 -1.23
CA ALA A 703 -19.67 -12.04 -0.59
C ALA A 703 -20.56 -11.32 0.41
N ALA A 704 -19.98 -10.95 1.54
CA ALA A 704 -20.60 -10.15 2.58
C ALA A 704 -19.88 -8.79 2.69
N GLY A 705 -20.61 -7.73 3.04
CA GLY A 705 -19.98 -6.43 3.14
C GLY A 705 -20.90 -5.31 3.57
N LYS A 706 -20.31 -4.14 3.80
CA LYS A 706 -21.00 -2.95 4.28
C LYS A 706 -20.45 -1.69 3.66
N THR A 707 -21.34 -0.82 3.20
CA THR A 707 -21.01 0.54 2.78
C THR A 707 -20.89 1.46 3.99
N GLY A 708 -19.96 2.39 3.95
CA GLY A 708 -19.81 3.46 4.90
C GLY A 708 -19.83 4.81 4.22
N THR A 709 -20.57 5.73 4.83
CA THR A 709 -20.60 7.13 4.44
C THR A 709 -20.54 7.94 5.73
N SER A 710 -19.49 8.73 5.84
CA SER A 710 -19.32 9.74 6.87
C SER A 710 -18.84 11.02 6.17
N ARG A 711 -17.77 11.63 6.58
CA ARG A 711 -17.05 12.61 5.75
C ARG A 711 -16.36 11.96 4.57
N ASP A 712 -16.02 10.69 4.72
CA ASP A 712 -15.33 9.84 3.75
C ASP A 712 -16.27 8.74 3.24
N GLY A 713 -15.91 8.16 2.10
CA GLY A 713 -16.54 6.96 1.58
C GLY A 713 -15.76 5.70 1.95
N TRP A 714 -16.45 4.69 2.45
CA TRP A 714 -15.87 3.42 2.83
C TRP A 714 -16.62 2.25 2.19
N PHE A 715 -15.90 1.17 1.96
CA PHE A 715 -16.50 -0.14 1.71
C PHE A 715 -15.62 -1.21 2.38
N ALA A 716 -16.23 -1.99 3.27
CA ALA A 716 -15.65 -3.15 3.90
C ALA A 716 -16.37 -4.40 3.40
N GLY A 717 -15.66 -5.35 2.84
CA GLY A 717 -16.29 -6.56 2.31
C GLY A 717 -15.31 -7.71 2.14
N TYR A 718 -15.85 -8.91 2.10
CA TYR A 718 -15.07 -10.15 2.03
C TYR A 718 -15.82 -11.26 1.30
N THR A 719 -15.07 -12.16 0.74
CA THR A 719 -15.45 -13.53 0.38
C THR A 719 -14.90 -14.47 1.44
N LYS A 720 -15.05 -15.77 1.24
CA LYS A 720 -14.45 -16.77 2.13
C LYS A 720 -12.93 -16.60 2.29
N ASP A 721 -12.22 -16.31 1.17
CA ASP A 721 -10.75 -16.36 1.13
C ASP A 721 -10.07 -14.98 0.99
N MET A 722 -10.82 -13.89 0.85
CA MET A 722 -10.27 -12.55 0.65
C MET A 722 -11.12 -11.49 1.33
N LEU A 723 -10.48 -10.69 2.15
CA LEU A 723 -11.06 -9.49 2.76
C LEU A 723 -10.38 -8.26 2.18
N ALA A 724 -11.17 -7.24 1.83
CA ALA A 724 -10.63 -5.95 1.43
C ALA A 724 -11.43 -4.78 2.03
N ILE A 725 -10.68 -3.73 2.40
CA ILE A 725 -11.22 -2.44 2.84
C ILE A 725 -10.79 -1.38 1.83
N ALA A 726 -11.75 -0.65 1.29
CA ALA A 726 -11.49 0.51 0.44
C ALA A 726 -11.98 1.79 1.14
N TRP A 727 -11.20 2.85 1.00
CA TRP A 727 -11.45 4.18 1.54
C TRP A 727 -11.25 5.24 0.45
N VAL A 728 -12.08 6.28 0.46
CA VAL A 728 -11.95 7.47 -0.40
C VAL A 728 -12.29 8.71 0.43
N GLY A 729 -11.41 9.72 0.41
CA GLY A 729 -11.62 10.96 1.15
C GLY A 729 -10.61 12.04 0.80
N PHE A 730 -10.64 13.15 1.53
CA PHE A 730 -9.67 14.23 1.43
C PHE A 730 -8.73 14.22 2.65
N ASP A 731 -7.46 14.54 2.44
CA ASP A 731 -6.46 14.55 3.51
C ASP A 731 -6.75 15.58 4.61
N ASP A 732 -7.40 16.68 4.28
CA ASP A 732 -7.81 17.74 5.21
C ASP A 732 -9.13 17.48 5.96
N ASN A 733 -9.65 16.24 5.89
CA ASN A 733 -10.85 15.78 6.59
C ASN A 733 -12.13 16.57 6.26
N ARG A 734 -12.18 17.26 5.11
CA ARG A 734 -13.42 17.87 4.61
C ARG A 734 -14.36 16.77 4.09
N ASP A 735 -15.64 17.11 4.01
CA ASP A 735 -16.66 16.18 3.50
C ASP A 735 -16.41 15.86 2.01
N LEU A 736 -16.41 14.57 1.68
CA LEU A 736 -16.31 14.10 0.31
C LEU A 736 -17.59 14.43 -0.51
N ASN A 737 -18.74 14.54 0.17
CA ASN A 737 -20.04 14.71 -0.45
C ASN A 737 -20.35 13.63 -1.51
N LEU A 738 -19.83 12.44 -1.31
CA LEU A 738 -20.05 11.28 -2.17
C LEU A 738 -20.17 10.02 -1.32
N GLU A 739 -21.24 9.29 -1.51
CA GLU A 739 -21.51 8.07 -0.75
C GLU A 739 -20.43 7.00 -0.96
N GLY A 740 -20.21 6.15 0.04
CA GLY A 740 -19.32 4.99 -0.06
C GLY A 740 -19.71 4.04 -1.21
N ALA A 741 -21.02 3.90 -1.49
CA ALA A 741 -21.54 3.14 -2.62
C ALA A 741 -21.10 3.70 -3.99
N ARG A 742 -20.78 5.00 -4.08
CA ARG A 742 -20.38 5.70 -5.32
C ARG A 742 -18.88 6.05 -5.35
N SER A 743 -18.15 5.81 -4.26
CA SER A 743 -16.72 6.12 -4.14
C SER A 743 -15.88 4.87 -3.86
N ALA A 744 -15.98 4.26 -2.69
CA ALA A 744 -15.15 3.14 -2.26
C ALA A 744 -15.62 1.77 -2.80
N LEU A 745 -16.94 1.54 -2.92
CA LEU A 745 -17.50 0.29 -3.45
C LEU A 745 -17.01 -0.02 -4.88
N PRO A 746 -16.91 0.93 -5.82
CA PRO A 746 -16.33 0.66 -7.14
C PRO A 746 -14.88 0.16 -7.09
N ILE A 747 -14.06 0.70 -6.19
CA ILE A 747 -12.66 0.30 -5.99
C ILE A 747 -12.61 -1.14 -5.49
N TRP A 748 -13.35 -1.45 -4.44
CA TRP A 748 -13.45 -2.79 -3.88
C TRP A 748 -13.91 -3.80 -4.94
N THR A 749 -14.95 -3.47 -5.70
CA THR A 749 -15.51 -4.39 -6.70
C THR A 749 -14.54 -4.65 -7.84
N GLU A 750 -13.85 -3.63 -8.35
CA GLU A 750 -12.85 -3.78 -9.41
C GLU A 750 -11.69 -4.66 -8.93
N PHE A 751 -11.21 -4.45 -7.70
CA PHE A 751 -10.18 -5.30 -7.10
C PHE A 751 -10.62 -6.75 -6.99
N MET A 752 -11.80 -7.01 -6.42
CA MET A 752 -12.29 -8.37 -6.19
C MET A 752 -12.61 -9.12 -7.50
N LEU A 753 -13.08 -8.41 -8.54
CA LEU A 753 -13.23 -8.98 -9.89
C LEU A 753 -11.88 -9.45 -10.44
N LYS A 754 -10.84 -8.63 -10.30
CA LYS A 754 -9.49 -8.98 -10.74
C LYS A 754 -8.92 -10.13 -9.90
N ALA A 755 -9.04 -10.05 -8.58
CA ALA A 755 -8.56 -11.10 -7.66
C ALA A 755 -9.20 -12.46 -7.99
N SER A 756 -10.52 -12.51 -8.25
CA SER A 756 -11.22 -13.72 -8.62
C SER A 756 -10.87 -14.26 -10.02
N GLN A 757 -10.40 -13.39 -10.92
CA GLN A 757 -9.88 -13.82 -12.23
C GLN A 757 -8.47 -14.41 -12.12
N VAL A 758 -7.64 -13.86 -11.23
CA VAL A 758 -6.26 -14.33 -11.00
C VAL A 758 -6.26 -15.64 -10.22
N TYR A 759 -7.09 -15.71 -9.19
CA TYR A 759 -7.26 -16.88 -8.34
C TYR A 759 -8.72 -17.36 -8.39
N PRO A 760 -9.14 -17.99 -9.50
CA PRO A 760 -10.49 -18.49 -9.60
C PRO A 760 -10.67 -19.64 -8.60
N PRO A 761 -11.80 -19.66 -7.86
CA PRO A 761 -12.09 -20.79 -6.99
C PRO A 761 -12.22 -22.05 -7.82
N PRO A 762 -11.75 -23.21 -7.31
CA PRO A 762 -11.88 -24.50 -7.99
C PRO A 762 -13.35 -24.84 -8.32
N ASP A 763 -14.23 -24.50 -7.41
CA ASP A 763 -15.68 -24.62 -7.54
C ASP A 763 -16.33 -23.35 -6.93
N PRO A 764 -17.13 -22.59 -7.70
CA PRO A 764 -17.85 -21.42 -7.18
C PRO A 764 -18.75 -21.73 -5.98
N ASP A 765 -19.35 -22.93 -5.91
CA ASP A 765 -20.22 -23.36 -4.82
C ASP A 765 -19.44 -23.59 -3.52
N SER A 766 -18.14 -23.93 -3.62
CA SER A 766 -17.25 -24.06 -2.46
C SER A 766 -16.97 -22.75 -1.74
N MET A 767 -17.29 -21.62 -2.37
CA MET A 767 -17.12 -20.27 -1.80
C MET A 767 -18.28 -19.84 -0.91
N ALA A 768 -19.37 -20.63 -0.81
CA ALA A 768 -20.45 -20.37 0.12
C ALA A 768 -19.95 -20.37 1.57
N PHE A 769 -20.46 -19.45 2.38
CA PHE A 769 -20.13 -19.43 3.81
C PHE A 769 -20.76 -20.62 4.49
N VAL A 770 -19.97 -21.34 5.28
CA VAL A 770 -20.40 -22.57 5.93
C VAL A 770 -21.24 -22.24 7.16
N ARG A 771 -22.43 -22.82 7.22
CA ARG A 771 -23.33 -22.69 8.35
C ARG A 771 -22.82 -23.52 9.53
N PRO A 772 -22.50 -22.93 10.69
CA PRO A 772 -22.09 -23.67 11.86
C PRO A 772 -23.27 -24.34 12.55
N PRO A 773 -23.03 -25.38 13.40
CA PRO A 773 -24.01 -25.82 14.38
C PRO A 773 -24.49 -24.65 15.23
N GLY A 774 -25.74 -24.72 15.75
CA GLY A 774 -26.31 -23.64 16.56
C GLY A 774 -26.94 -22.50 15.74
N ILE A 775 -27.04 -22.66 14.42
CA ILE A 775 -27.83 -21.79 13.53
C ILE A 775 -29.00 -22.55 12.97
N GLU A 776 -30.21 -21.99 13.11
CA GLU A 776 -31.45 -22.51 12.52
C GLU A 776 -32.02 -21.55 11.49
N SER A 777 -32.80 -22.05 10.50
CA SER A 777 -33.56 -21.23 9.59
C SER A 777 -35.05 -21.46 9.79
N ALA A 778 -35.81 -20.43 9.60
CA ALA A 778 -37.26 -20.50 9.69
C ALA A 778 -37.88 -19.70 8.52
N LYS A 779 -39.00 -20.23 8.01
CA LYS A 779 -39.81 -19.55 7.02
C LYS A 779 -40.73 -18.57 7.75
N ILE A 780 -40.57 -17.29 7.47
CA ILE A 780 -41.25 -16.20 8.17
C ILE A 780 -42.27 -15.55 7.24
N ASP A 781 -43.43 -15.30 7.79
CA ASP A 781 -44.46 -14.51 7.11
C ASP A 781 -44.12 -13.01 7.13
N THR A 782 -44.24 -12.34 5.99
CA THR A 782 -43.80 -10.94 5.83
C THR A 782 -44.60 -9.93 6.64
N GLU A 783 -45.85 -10.21 6.92
CA GLU A 783 -46.75 -9.28 7.61
C GLU A 783 -46.67 -9.46 9.14
N SER A 784 -46.81 -10.70 9.63
CA SER A 784 -46.84 -10.98 11.05
C SER A 784 -45.44 -11.07 11.67
N LEU A 785 -44.41 -11.33 10.87
CA LEU A 785 -43.01 -11.64 11.30
C LEU A 785 -42.93 -12.86 12.24
N LEU A 786 -43.91 -13.78 12.11
CA LEU A 786 -43.97 -15.05 12.82
C LEU A 786 -43.74 -16.21 11.84
N LEU A 787 -43.70 -17.46 12.34
CA LEU A 787 -43.59 -18.64 11.49
C LEU A 787 -44.69 -18.66 10.45
N ALA A 788 -44.32 -18.84 9.20
CA ALA A 788 -45.26 -18.95 8.12
C ALA A 788 -46.08 -20.26 8.26
N ASN A 789 -47.41 -20.16 8.05
CA ASN A 789 -48.25 -21.32 7.87
C ASN A 789 -48.55 -21.54 6.35
N PRO A 790 -49.13 -22.65 5.92
CA PRO A 790 -49.38 -22.96 4.50
C PRO A 790 -50.25 -21.92 3.77
N SER A 791 -50.99 -21.06 4.49
CA SER A 791 -51.88 -20.02 3.92
C SER A 791 -51.15 -18.68 3.74
N CYS A 792 -49.89 -18.56 4.20
CA CYS A 792 -49.09 -17.35 4.02
C CYS A 792 -48.59 -17.28 2.57
N GLU A 793 -49.04 -16.30 1.80
CA GLU A 793 -48.66 -16.12 0.39
C GLU A 793 -47.24 -15.49 0.28
N ASN A 794 -46.97 -14.51 1.14
CA ASN A 794 -45.69 -13.78 1.15
C ASN A 794 -44.83 -14.21 2.30
N THR A 795 -43.74 -14.93 1.99
CA THR A 795 -42.85 -15.48 3.00
C THR A 795 -41.39 -15.31 2.59
N PHE A 796 -40.50 -15.27 3.55
CA PHE A 796 -39.04 -15.30 3.33
C PHE A 796 -38.36 -16.25 4.33
N GLU A 797 -37.19 -16.77 3.94
CA GLU A 797 -36.38 -17.55 4.82
C GLU A 797 -35.48 -16.63 5.64
N GLU A 798 -35.46 -16.82 6.97
CA GLU A 798 -34.62 -16.08 7.88
C GLU A 798 -33.78 -17.04 8.72
N VAL A 799 -32.61 -16.54 9.15
CA VAL A 799 -31.61 -17.30 9.93
C VAL A 799 -31.56 -16.75 11.34
N PHE A 800 -31.49 -17.67 12.30
CA PHE A 800 -31.50 -17.36 13.73
C PHE A 800 -30.41 -18.14 14.46
N ILE A 801 -29.95 -17.59 15.59
CA ILE A 801 -29.25 -18.38 16.58
C ILE A 801 -30.27 -19.39 17.16
N ALA A 802 -29.87 -20.63 17.30
CA ALA A 802 -30.78 -21.71 17.79
C ALA A 802 -31.50 -21.33 19.07
N GLY A 803 -32.84 -21.56 19.08
CA GLY A 803 -33.72 -21.17 20.17
C GLY A 803 -34.15 -19.72 20.21
N THR A 804 -33.78 -18.89 19.20
CA THR A 804 -34.24 -17.50 19.10
C THR A 804 -35.22 -17.25 17.96
N ALA A 805 -35.51 -18.24 17.12
CA ALA A 805 -36.56 -18.18 16.13
C ALA A 805 -37.95 -18.04 16.82
N PRO A 806 -38.94 -17.37 16.16
CA PRO A 806 -40.28 -17.33 16.70
C PRO A 806 -40.88 -18.74 16.77
N THR A 807 -41.64 -19.03 17.82
CA THR A 807 -42.30 -20.33 18.01
C THR A 807 -43.80 -20.27 17.61
N ALA A 808 -44.35 -19.08 17.53
CA ALA A 808 -45.77 -18.88 17.15
C ALA A 808 -45.89 -18.81 15.64
N TYR A 809 -46.95 -19.40 15.10
CA TYR A 809 -47.31 -19.28 13.70
C TYR A 809 -48.11 -18.01 13.42
N CYS A 810 -48.06 -17.56 12.18
CA CYS A 810 -48.81 -16.40 11.67
C CYS A 810 -50.32 -16.54 11.98
N PRO A 811 -50.92 -15.61 12.73
CA PRO A 811 -52.37 -15.63 13.01
C PRO A 811 -53.17 -14.89 11.96
N LEU A 812 -52.54 -14.08 11.10
CA LEU A 812 -53.18 -13.23 10.13
C LEU A 812 -53.76 -14.03 8.95
N HIS A 813 -53.10 -15.10 8.57
CA HIS A 813 -53.49 -15.97 7.46
C HIS A 813 -54.01 -17.29 8.03
N GLY A 814 -55.15 -17.20 8.80
CA GLY A 814 -55.78 -18.36 9.39
C GLY A 814 -56.28 -19.34 8.34
N LEU A 815 -56.23 -20.65 8.62
CA LEU A 815 -56.89 -21.63 7.76
C LEU A 815 -58.33 -21.21 7.57
N ARG A 816 -58.76 -20.99 6.32
CA ARG A 816 -60.16 -20.69 5.93
C ARG A 816 -61.17 -21.77 6.37
N ILE A 817 -60.76 -22.71 7.21
CA ILE A 817 -61.57 -23.78 7.81
C ILE A 817 -62.56 -23.21 8.84
N SER A 818 -62.20 -22.10 9.53
CA SER A 818 -63.13 -21.52 10.54
C SER A 818 -64.35 -20.88 9.95
N GLN A 819 -64.29 -20.19 8.82
CA GLN A 819 -65.44 -19.62 8.13
C GLN A 819 -66.34 -20.70 7.53
N ALA A 820 -65.77 -21.75 6.93
CA ALA A 820 -66.56 -22.87 6.41
C ALA A 820 -67.27 -23.69 7.49
N ILE A 821 -66.73 -23.71 8.73
CA ILE A 821 -67.36 -24.34 9.90
C ILE A 821 -68.40 -23.44 10.51
N GLU A 822 -68.19 -22.12 10.63
CA GLU A 822 -69.21 -21.17 11.10
C GLU A 822 -70.39 -21.04 10.13
N ASP A 823 -70.20 -20.96 8.82
CA ASP A 823 -71.20 -20.96 7.78
C ASP A 823 -71.96 -22.30 7.69
N GLY A 824 -71.27 -23.43 8.01
CA GLY A 824 -71.92 -24.75 8.09
C GLY A 824 -72.76 -24.98 9.34
N MET A 825 -72.50 -24.30 10.47
CA MET A 825 -73.26 -24.38 11.71
C MET A 825 -74.47 -23.51 11.71
N THR A 826 -74.59 -22.49 10.87
CA THR A 826 -75.78 -21.62 10.73
C THR A 826 -76.81 -22.13 9.74
N ALA A 827 -76.51 -23.13 8.91
CA ALA A 827 -77.44 -23.79 7.99
C ALA A 827 -78.02 -25.05 8.66
N THR A 828 -79.06 -24.82 9.43
CA THR A 828 -80.14 -25.78 9.86
C THR A 828 -79.94 -27.26 9.60
N GLY A 829 -79.83 -28.05 10.66
CA GLY A 829 -80.20 -29.41 11.03
C GLY A 829 -80.47 -30.55 10.00
N LYS A 830 -80.14 -30.44 8.74
CA LYS A 830 -80.35 -31.50 7.72
C LYS A 830 -79.07 -31.84 6.89
N GLY A 831 -77.92 -31.43 7.31
CA GLY A 831 -76.73 -31.51 6.42
C GLY A 831 -75.50 -32.28 6.89
N ILE A 832 -75.50 -32.88 8.13
CA ILE A 832 -74.28 -33.50 8.71
C ILE A 832 -73.67 -34.63 7.83
N GLY A 833 -74.51 -35.39 7.17
CA GLY A 833 -74.10 -36.46 6.24
C GLY A 833 -73.52 -35.97 4.90
N LYS A 834 -73.80 -34.75 4.48
CA LYS A 834 -73.27 -34.14 3.25
C LYS A 834 -71.94 -33.40 3.50
N VAL A 835 -71.76 -32.82 4.68
CA VAL A 835 -70.57 -32.12 5.07
C VAL A 835 -69.41 -33.13 5.31
N MET A 836 -69.73 -34.27 5.97
CA MET A 836 -68.69 -35.35 6.15
C MET A 836 -68.27 -35.96 4.78
N ARG A 837 -69.14 -36.06 3.79
CA ARG A 837 -68.79 -36.50 2.43
C ARG A 837 -68.04 -35.45 1.60
N GLY A 838 -68.26 -34.15 1.93
CA GLY A 838 -67.53 -33.01 1.34
C GLY A 838 -66.10 -32.95 1.86
N ILE A 839 -65.92 -33.12 3.18
CA ILE A 839 -64.58 -33.14 3.83
C ILE A 839 -63.76 -34.34 3.36
N GLY A 840 -64.37 -35.54 3.24
CA GLY A 840 -63.69 -36.72 2.70
C GLY A 840 -63.22 -36.59 1.24
N LYS A 841 -63.98 -35.84 0.39
CA LYS A 841 -63.54 -35.51 -0.98
C LYS A 841 -62.48 -34.42 -1.04
N PHE A 842 -62.48 -33.50 -0.09
CA PHE A 842 -61.46 -32.45 -0.01
C PHE A 842 -60.10 -33.04 0.40
N PHE A 843 -60.08 -33.94 1.38
CA PHE A 843 -58.83 -34.61 1.80
C PHE A 843 -58.34 -35.72 0.84
N GLY A 844 -59.28 -36.34 0.05
CA GLY A 844 -58.93 -37.31 -0.98
C GLY A 844 -58.30 -36.69 -2.24
N GLY A 845 -58.56 -35.40 -2.53
CA GLY A 845 -58.04 -34.69 -3.68
C GLY A 845 -56.64 -34.08 -3.48
N VAL A 846 -56.16 -34.01 -2.26
CA VAL A 846 -54.82 -33.42 -1.94
C VAL A 846 -53.72 -34.49 -2.02
N PHE A 847 -54.06 -35.80 -2.04
CA PHE A 847 -53.11 -36.90 -2.06
C PHE A 847 -53.11 -37.73 -3.34
N SER A 848 -53.84 -37.38 -4.38
CA SER A 848 -53.67 -37.96 -5.71
C SER A 848 -52.89 -36.99 -6.60
N GLY A 849 -51.58 -37.15 -6.60
CA GLY A 849 -50.78 -36.56 -7.63
C GLY A 849 -51.06 -37.23 -8.96
N ASP A 850 -51.45 -36.44 -9.94
CA ASP A 850 -51.37 -36.83 -11.36
C ASP A 850 -49.98 -36.48 -11.87
N ASP A 851 -49.16 -37.53 -11.95
CA ASP A 851 -48.11 -37.61 -12.95
C ASP A 851 -48.83 -37.73 -14.30
N ASP A 852 -48.75 -36.74 -15.19
CA ASP A 852 -48.48 -36.87 -16.61
C ASP A 852 -48.75 -35.58 -17.42
N LYS A 853 -47.73 -35.25 -18.24
CA LYS A 853 -47.77 -34.52 -19.52
C LYS A 853 -47.83 -32.96 -19.52
N HIS A 854 -46.75 -32.35 -19.76
CA HIS A 854 -46.08 -31.74 -20.92
C HIS A 854 -45.02 -30.76 -20.52
#